data_9a8bd93272b1fa1ab8a28a3e125a8d00
#
_entry.id   9a8bd93272b1fa1ab8a28a3e125a8d00
#
_cell.length_a   1.000
_cell.length_b   1.000
_cell.length_c   1.000
_cell.angle_alpha   90.00
_cell.angle_beta   90.00
_cell.angle_gamma   90.00
#
_symmetry.space_group_name_H-M   'P 1'
#
loop_
_entity.id
_entity.type
_entity.pdbx_description
1 polymer ?
#
loop_
_entity_poly.entity_id
_entity_poly.type
_entity_poly.pdbx_seq_one_letter_code
_entity_poly.pdbx_strand_id
1 'polypeptide(L)'
;MRFFVLFFAAAFTAGAAPEVTPPGNRFAPPPRPTGEGAPLIYEHSASAGPDETFLLVGEKLTTNLFVWGESANSPTGQEWKPRVQFLKDGMLAATLPQKAQDGVFLVWVKNEHGWSAPVVLNQPQPWWCSPSRAAVDERAGARVRIFGRNLTRRPDGARAFVCLAHAGQPARWLKVMEADGYTVQVELPPGLAAGDYQLWVHAGSGGECGWGGPVMVSVMPIAEEKSSGFFSSTEKVTRLDTAANLQAALNVRAERGGGIVLLPAGTFNCASTLRIPAGVRLAGAGREATKLQFINDPAVPLPRIGVDGWGQAPGAIHSPGDVMEYALTVPDSGTWHVWLRYATDMSPWKKPGVSDCYTLTADGGEPVWLKNLENTGGFGAFKWVKSAEMQLTKGQHKLVWKNVKGGGASLDAFVFVLDPKFVPTQIPPLSTSPTVIVLQGEDCTRFAAKDGNLPGGDHAALWLAGDGASVRYLTILGDARLNIGVAIRSPQPLKWQADNRVESVRVVDCDGKQAENCGVLVHNAERAVVSDCELFGRTPLFISGARRSTFRNNRLVSVTRYGGNAEAAILGRCEPIEECVIESNTIASPPGAEAGGPTARRLLWFSTGHGSIVRNYIANNGVVSPLSAGQARFGGVAGTDQNVGEMILFEGNHRTAYFGPLAGANAQSVTLPKTLPPTPDNRLGNVKREQLAHDAAGSETPYWPPEVDDGSAEPPLREYFVTVMKGRGQGQTRRVVGRAEEKLLLDRPWRIAPAAGSIVAVATMFHQNLIVGNHTPDGMTGIQLWISCVENVIAGNTIARQRKPGLFLYGNGTTLASSMPRTWNRGISPLFWNVAEGNRVEECSAGALVTSGDSPTLPVEFPRALGNVLRHNSFIRSRTDGVVLTSRGAAKGVADTSASIAGTIVEFNVVRDAQTAYHVAASADATVLRRNHAYFWYPVNNSTNAPVAFAVDSTNATCAIEQNSIEGLHGVHDGRIVDLKTPAGARRLPEK
;
A
#
# COMPACT_ATOMS: atom_id res chain seq x y z
N MET A 1 -24.24 -16.36 -29.66
CA MET A 1 -25.24 -15.79 -28.75
C MET A 1 -24.41 -14.95 -27.76
N ARG A 2 -24.29 -13.66 -27.99
CA ARG A 2 -23.43 -12.74 -27.24
C ARG A 2 -24.17 -12.33 -25.98
N PHE A 3 -23.72 -12.77 -24.81
CA PHE A 3 -24.17 -12.22 -23.54
C PHE A 3 -23.42 -10.90 -23.30
N PHE A 4 -24.12 -9.80 -23.45
CA PHE A 4 -23.72 -8.51 -22.90
C PHE A 4 -23.91 -8.58 -21.41
N VAL A 5 -22.81 -8.67 -20.66
CA VAL A 5 -22.81 -8.39 -19.24
C VAL A 5 -22.77 -6.87 -19.10
N LEU A 6 -23.92 -6.29 -18.86
CA LEU A 6 -24.02 -4.89 -18.41
C LEU A 6 -23.41 -4.80 -17.00
N PHE A 7 -22.18 -4.37 -16.91
CA PHE A 7 -21.69 -3.79 -15.68
C PHE A 7 -22.41 -2.45 -15.47
N PHE A 8 -23.38 -2.43 -14.58
CA PHE A 8 -23.85 -1.21 -13.97
C PHE A 8 -22.66 -0.62 -13.19
N ALA A 9 -21.93 0.30 -13.81
CA ALA A 9 -21.20 1.30 -13.07
C ALA A 9 -22.26 2.12 -12.32
N ALA A 10 -22.51 1.80 -11.08
CA ALA A 10 -23.23 2.68 -10.18
C ALA A 10 -22.45 3.98 -10.15
N ALA A 11 -22.86 4.96 -10.93
CA ALA A 11 -22.44 6.33 -10.77
C ALA A 11 -22.84 6.70 -9.32
N PHE A 12 -21.86 6.73 -8.43
CA PHE A 12 -22.04 7.33 -7.11
C PHE A 12 -22.29 8.82 -7.33
N THR A 13 -23.53 9.17 -7.55
CA THR A 13 -23.98 10.53 -7.24
C THR A 13 -23.67 10.71 -5.74
N ALA A 14 -22.91 11.74 -5.41
CA ALA A 14 -22.82 12.18 -4.02
C ALA A 14 -24.25 12.27 -3.52
N GLY A 15 -24.67 11.31 -2.69
CA GLY A 15 -26.03 11.27 -2.17
C GLY A 15 -26.32 12.58 -1.44
N ALA A 16 -27.52 13.08 -1.55
CA ALA A 16 -27.94 14.20 -0.72
C ALA A 16 -27.69 13.85 0.76
N ALA A 17 -27.25 14.83 1.55
CA ALA A 17 -27.08 14.66 2.99
C ALA A 17 -28.38 14.11 3.61
N PRO A 18 -28.29 13.29 4.69
CA PRO A 18 -29.49 12.71 5.29
C PRO A 18 -30.45 13.80 5.77
N GLU A 19 -31.74 13.59 5.56
CA GLU A 19 -32.80 14.49 6.01
C GLU A 19 -32.96 14.41 7.54
N VAL A 20 -31.96 14.85 8.27
CA VAL A 20 -31.98 15.00 9.72
C VAL A 20 -31.41 16.35 10.08
N THR A 21 -31.94 17.00 11.06
CA THR A 21 -31.40 18.28 11.54
C THR A 21 -30.04 18.04 12.19
N PRO A 22 -28.96 18.56 11.61
CA PRO A 22 -27.63 18.38 12.19
C PRO A 22 -27.51 19.09 13.55
N PRO A 23 -26.69 18.59 14.46
CA PRO A 23 -26.46 19.26 15.74
C PRO A 23 -25.87 20.66 15.55
N GLY A 24 -26.37 21.63 16.30
CA GLY A 24 -25.88 23.00 16.26
C GLY A 24 -26.29 23.79 14.99
N ASN A 25 -27.35 23.41 14.32
CA ASN A 25 -27.79 23.91 13.01
C ASN A 25 -28.31 25.36 13.02
N ARG A 26 -27.43 26.30 13.33
CA ARG A 26 -27.68 27.72 13.11
C ARG A 26 -26.68 28.36 12.13
N PHE A 27 -25.77 27.57 11.57
CA PHE A 27 -24.75 28.02 10.66
C PHE A 27 -25.37 28.54 9.36
N ALA A 28 -25.23 29.84 9.10
CA ALA A 28 -25.90 30.51 8.00
C ALA A 28 -24.90 31.44 7.27
N PRO A 29 -24.08 30.90 6.36
CA PRO A 29 -23.16 31.72 5.58
C PRO A 29 -23.92 32.65 4.62
N PRO A 30 -23.40 33.88 4.39
CA PRO A 30 -24.02 34.80 3.42
C PRO A 30 -23.90 34.25 2.01
N PRO A 31 -24.93 34.41 1.16
CA PRO A 31 -24.83 34.07 -0.25
C PRO A 31 -23.82 34.96 -0.95
N ARG A 32 -22.94 34.37 -1.74
CA ARG A 32 -21.90 35.12 -2.46
C ARG A 32 -21.93 34.71 -3.94
N PRO A 33 -22.32 35.62 -4.83
CA PRO A 33 -22.42 35.32 -6.26
C PRO A 33 -21.03 35.15 -6.88
N THR A 34 -20.87 34.09 -7.62
CA THR A 34 -19.70 33.88 -8.48
C THR A 34 -19.94 34.60 -9.81
N GLY A 35 -18.89 35.27 -10.32
CA GLY A 35 -18.93 35.95 -11.62
C GLY A 35 -17.99 35.30 -12.64
N GLU A 36 -18.17 35.62 -13.90
CA GLU A 36 -17.20 35.28 -14.92
C GLU A 36 -15.89 36.02 -14.64
N GLY A 37 -14.76 35.33 -14.63
CA GLY A 37 -13.46 35.93 -14.24
C GLY A 37 -13.17 35.93 -12.74
N ALA A 38 -14.09 35.48 -11.88
CA ALA A 38 -13.86 35.32 -10.47
C ALA A 38 -12.72 34.32 -10.15
N PRO A 39 -12.12 34.40 -8.94
CA PRO A 39 -11.05 33.47 -8.55
C PRO A 39 -11.54 32.01 -8.57
N LEU A 40 -10.69 31.10 -9.03
CA LEU A 40 -10.96 29.65 -8.99
C LEU A 40 -9.99 28.99 -8.01
N ILE A 41 -10.51 28.30 -7.01
CA ILE A 41 -9.72 27.52 -6.06
C ILE A 41 -9.72 26.08 -6.54
N TYR A 42 -8.55 25.55 -6.91
CA TYR A 42 -8.38 24.20 -7.43
C TYR A 42 -8.35 23.17 -6.29
N GLU A 43 -7.48 23.43 -5.31
CA GLU A 43 -7.27 22.56 -4.17
C GLU A 43 -6.87 23.37 -2.94
N HIS A 44 -6.96 22.78 -1.75
CA HIS A 44 -6.68 23.46 -0.49
C HIS A 44 -6.28 22.49 0.61
N SER A 45 -5.66 23.02 1.68
CA SER A 45 -5.44 22.27 2.92
C SER A 45 -6.76 21.71 3.44
N ALA A 46 -6.76 20.42 3.81
CA ALA A 46 -7.97 19.78 4.32
C ALA A 46 -8.36 20.25 5.71
N SER A 47 -7.37 20.69 6.50
CA SER A 47 -7.57 21.08 7.90
C SER A 47 -6.71 22.27 8.30
N ALA A 48 -7.30 23.13 9.12
CA ALA A 48 -6.61 24.12 9.91
C ALA A 48 -7.48 24.49 11.13
N GLY A 49 -6.90 24.57 12.30
CA GLY A 49 -7.54 25.09 13.51
C GLY A 49 -7.39 26.62 13.65
N PRO A 50 -7.99 27.22 14.68
CA PRO A 50 -7.76 28.61 15.03
C PRO A 50 -6.28 28.89 15.21
N ASP A 51 -5.79 30.00 14.67
CA ASP A 51 -4.37 30.38 14.60
C ASP A 51 -3.48 29.45 13.77
N GLU A 52 -4.02 28.47 13.04
CA GLU A 52 -3.28 27.63 12.10
C GLU A 52 -3.40 28.15 10.66
N THR A 53 -2.39 27.81 9.86
CA THR A 53 -2.26 28.22 8.47
C THR A 53 -2.87 27.17 7.54
N PHE A 54 -3.55 27.63 6.50
CA PHE A 54 -4.02 26.83 5.37
C PHE A 54 -3.51 27.38 4.05
N LEU A 55 -3.39 26.53 3.07
CA LEU A 55 -3.00 26.84 1.70
C LEU A 55 -4.16 26.67 0.75
N LEU A 56 -4.33 27.63 -0.17
CA LEU A 56 -5.18 27.53 -1.35
C LEU A 56 -4.32 27.51 -2.59
N VAL A 57 -4.66 26.66 -3.55
CA VAL A 57 -4.05 26.63 -4.89
C VAL A 57 -5.12 26.94 -5.92
N GLY A 58 -4.85 27.86 -6.83
CA GLY A 58 -5.86 28.29 -7.78
C GLY A 58 -5.37 29.32 -8.80
N GLU A 59 -6.30 29.89 -9.51
CA GLU A 59 -6.02 30.97 -10.46
C GLU A 59 -6.80 32.23 -10.11
N LYS A 60 -6.27 33.40 -10.49
CA LYS A 60 -6.83 34.74 -10.23
C LYS A 60 -7.07 35.01 -8.74
N LEU A 61 -6.31 34.33 -7.86
CA LEU A 61 -6.37 34.55 -6.42
C LEU A 61 -5.86 35.94 -6.08
N THR A 62 -6.45 36.54 -5.06
CA THR A 62 -6.04 37.83 -4.49
C THR A 62 -5.88 37.71 -2.99
N THR A 63 -5.27 38.70 -2.36
CA THR A 63 -5.19 38.77 -0.88
C THR A 63 -6.51 39.13 -0.22
N ASN A 64 -7.56 39.39 -1.00
CA ASN A 64 -8.88 39.70 -0.47
C ASN A 64 -9.64 38.39 -0.13
N LEU A 65 -9.31 37.86 1.00
CA LEU A 65 -9.69 36.55 1.51
C LEU A 65 -10.66 36.68 2.68
N PHE A 66 -11.68 35.85 2.72
CA PHE A 66 -12.71 35.82 3.74
C PHE A 66 -12.97 34.43 4.25
N VAL A 67 -13.21 34.32 5.54
CA VAL A 67 -13.56 33.09 6.23
C VAL A 67 -14.86 33.29 7.01
N TRP A 68 -15.74 32.30 6.94
CA TRP A 68 -16.95 32.23 7.74
C TRP A 68 -16.90 31.01 8.65
N GLY A 69 -17.12 31.21 9.93
CA GLY A 69 -17.09 30.12 10.91
C GLY A 69 -17.82 30.51 12.19
N GLU A 70 -18.05 29.56 13.06
CA GLU A 70 -18.68 29.77 14.36
C GLU A 70 -17.71 30.45 15.35
N SER A 71 -18.26 31.17 16.32
CA SER A 71 -17.56 31.67 17.49
C SER A 71 -18.39 31.49 18.75
N ALA A 72 -17.78 31.66 19.92
CA ALA A 72 -18.48 31.53 21.21
C ALA A 72 -19.73 32.45 21.31
N ASN A 73 -19.65 33.63 20.67
CA ASN A 73 -20.72 34.62 20.68
C ASN A 73 -21.60 34.64 19.44
N SER A 74 -21.29 33.83 18.42
CA SER A 74 -22.03 33.74 17.16
C SER A 74 -22.14 32.32 16.66
N PRO A 75 -23.11 31.54 17.16
CA PRO A 75 -23.34 30.17 16.70
C PRO A 75 -23.90 30.09 15.27
N THR A 76 -24.38 31.21 14.71
CA THR A 76 -24.77 31.34 13.29
C THR A 76 -23.57 31.52 12.37
N GLY A 77 -22.41 31.78 12.92
CA GLY A 77 -21.18 32.11 12.23
C GLY A 77 -20.98 33.61 12.11
N GLN A 78 -19.74 33.97 11.89
CA GLN A 78 -19.33 35.36 11.57
C GLN A 78 -18.21 35.36 10.56
N GLU A 79 -18.03 36.48 9.93
CA GLU A 79 -16.99 36.73 8.95
C GLU A 79 -15.70 37.20 9.61
N TRP A 80 -14.58 36.69 9.12
CA TRP A 80 -13.24 37.18 9.42
C TRP A 80 -12.44 37.40 8.14
N LYS A 81 -11.49 38.31 8.24
CA LYS A 81 -10.42 38.46 7.26
C LYS A 81 -9.18 37.76 7.82
N PRO A 82 -8.83 36.58 7.31
CA PRO A 82 -7.62 35.88 7.75
C PRO A 82 -6.37 36.68 7.42
N ARG A 83 -5.32 36.47 8.15
CA ARG A 83 -4.03 37.05 7.85
C ARG A 83 -3.37 36.29 6.71
N VAL A 84 -3.17 36.97 5.57
CA VAL A 84 -2.45 36.40 4.43
C VAL A 84 -0.95 36.37 4.72
N GLN A 85 -0.34 35.24 4.55
CA GLN A 85 1.09 34.99 4.73
C GLN A 85 1.86 35.28 3.44
N PHE A 86 1.37 34.75 2.33
CA PHE A 86 1.87 35.04 1.01
C PHE A 86 0.79 34.80 -0.07
N LEU A 87 1.00 35.39 -1.24
CA LEU A 87 0.34 35.09 -2.51
C LEU A 87 1.42 35.00 -3.57
N LYS A 88 1.64 33.84 -4.14
CA LYS A 88 2.66 33.61 -5.17
C LYS A 88 2.27 32.43 -6.08
N ASP A 89 2.40 32.62 -7.39
CA ASP A 89 2.25 31.55 -8.41
C ASP A 89 0.96 30.71 -8.26
N GLY A 90 -0.15 31.37 -7.95
CA GLY A 90 -1.42 30.70 -7.73
C GLY A 90 -1.56 30.01 -6.37
N MET A 91 -0.64 30.19 -5.46
CA MET A 91 -0.68 29.72 -4.09
C MET A 91 -0.94 30.87 -3.12
N LEU A 92 -1.93 30.72 -2.26
CA LEU A 92 -2.28 31.67 -1.22
C LEU A 92 -2.27 30.97 0.14
N ALA A 93 -1.36 31.34 1.02
CA ALA A 93 -1.35 30.88 2.40
C ALA A 93 -1.94 31.95 3.32
N ALA A 94 -2.79 31.52 4.26
CA ALA A 94 -3.39 32.41 5.24
C ALA A 94 -3.65 31.70 6.56
N THR A 95 -3.67 32.48 7.64
CA THR A 95 -3.86 31.98 9.00
C THR A 95 -5.28 32.26 9.48
N LEU A 96 -5.95 31.24 10.01
CA LEU A 96 -7.27 31.40 10.62
C LEU A 96 -7.20 32.31 11.87
N PRO A 97 -8.24 33.08 12.17
CA PRO A 97 -8.25 33.93 13.34
C PRO A 97 -8.16 33.13 14.64
N GLN A 98 -7.31 33.52 15.56
CA GLN A 98 -7.15 32.91 16.88
C GLN A 98 -8.44 32.86 17.70
N LYS A 99 -9.32 33.86 17.51
CA LYS A 99 -10.60 33.96 18.23
C LYS A 99 -11.72 33.12 17.62
N ALA A 100 -11.48 32.48 16.48
CA ALA A 100 -12.45 31.57 15.90
C ALA A 100 -12.62 30.33 16.81
N GLN A 101 -13.81 29.76 16.80
CA GLN A 101 -14.04 28.46 17.45
C GLN A 101 -13.59 27.36 16.50
N ASP A 102 -12.86 26.36 16.98
CA ASP A 102 -12.48 25.23 16.13
C ASP A 102 -13.72 24.49 15.63
N GLY A 103 -13.75 24.23 14.36
CA GLY A 103 -14.89 23.66 13.65
C GLY A 103 -14.75 23.79 12.14
N VAL A 104 -15.86 23.76 11.43
CA VAL A 104 -15.93 23.89 9.97
C VAL A 104 -15.88 25.38 9.57
N PHE A 105 -15.05 25.66 8.57
CA PHE A 105 -14.92 27.00 8.01
C PHE A 105 -15.19 27.00 6.51
N LEU A 106 -15.93 28.02 6.06
CA LEU A 106 -16.05 28.33 4.63
C LEU A 106 -15.06 29.41 4.27
N VAL A 107 -14.36 29.25 3.14
CA VAL A 107 -13.33 30.18 2.68
C VAL A 107 -13.65 30.66 1.27
N TRP A 108 -13.55 31.95 1.05
CA TRP A 108 -13.71 32.60 -0.26
C TRP A 108 -12.56 33.54 -0.56
N VAL A 109 -12.24 33.67 -1.82
CA VAL A 109 -11.38 34.74 -2.35
C VAL A 109 -12.22 35.64 -3.24
N LYS A 110 -11.99 36.95 -3.20
CA LYS A 110 -12.70 37.92 -4.00
C LYS A 110 -11.73 38.74 -4.87
N ASN A 111 -12.05 38.90 -6.14
CA ASN A 111 -11.39 39.87 -7.04
C ASN A 111 -12.41 40.88 -7.59
N GLU A 112 -12.00 41.68 -8.55
CA GLU A 112 -12.87 42.69 -9.22
C GLU A 112 -14.06 42.07 -9.95
N HIS A 113 -13.96 40.80 -10.37
CA HIS A 113 -15.02 40.07 -11.09
C HIS A 113 -15.99 39.32 -10.19
N GLY A 114 -15.74 39.28 -8.88
CA GLY A 114 -16.63 38.62 -7.94
C GLY A 114 -15.96 37.65 -6.97
N TRP A 115 -16.73 36.72 -6.42
CA TRP A 115 -16.34 35.76 -5.41
C TRP A 115 -16.03 34.40 -6.02
N SER A 116 -15.03 33.71 -5.48
CA SER A 116 -14.85 32.29 -5.76
C SER A 116 -16.04 31.46 -5.25
N ALA A 117 -16.21 30.26 -5.77
CA ALA A 117 -16.95 29.24 -5.03
C ALA A 117 -16.26 28.99 -3.66
N PRO A 118 -17.01 28.68 -2.60
CA PRO A 118 -16.42 28.38 -1.29
C PRO A 118 -15.66 27.07 -1.30
N VAL A 119 -14.59 27.02 -0.49
CA VAL A 119 -13.99 25.77 -0.06
C VAL A 119 -14.27 25.57 1.43
N VAL A 120 -14.35 24.32 1.84
CA VAL A 120 -14.69 23.94 3.22
C VAL A 120 -13.47 23.36 3.90
N LEU A 121 -12.93 24.06 4.90
CA LEU A 121 -11.90 23.53 5.78
C LEU A 121 -12.54 22.72 6.91
N ASN A 122 -11.84 21.68 7.36
CA ASN A 122 -12.23 20.83 8.47
C ASN A 122 -13.52 20.04 8.25
N GLN A 123 -14.00 19.93 7.02
CA GLN A 123 -15.11 19.05 6.71
C GLN A 123 -14.71 17.61 7.06
N PRO A 124 -15.55 16.84 7.76
CA PRO A 124 -15.31 15.41 7.96
C PRO A 124 -15.14 14.68 6.65
N GLN A 125 -14.12 13.87 6.58
CA GLN A 125 -13.85 13.04 5.40
C GLN A 125 -13.77 11.59 5.83
N PRO A 126 -14.90 10.93 6.09
CA PRO A 126 -14.92 9.50 6.31
C PRO A 126 -14.64 8.80 4.98
N TRP A 127 -13.70 7.87 5.00
CA TRP A 127 -13.24 7.19 3.79
C TRP A 127 -13.80 5.79 3.65
N TRP A 128 -13.87 5.05 4.76
CA TRP A 128 -14.34 3.66 4.82
C TRP A 128 -14.67 3.24 6.26
N CYS A 129 -15.19 2.02 6.43
CA CYS A 129 -15.45 1.48 7.77
C CYS A 129 -15.07 0.00 7.90
N SER A 130 -14.81 -0.41 9.13
CA SER A 130 -14.54 -1.82 9.48
C SER A 130 -15.34 -2.23 10.71
N PRO A 131 -16.01 -3.40 10.66
CA PRO A 131 -16.21 -4.23 9.49
C PRO A 131 -17.09 -3.52 8.44
N SER A 132 -16.84 -3.77 7.15
CA SER A 132 -17.70 -3.28 6.06
C SER A 132 -18.99 -4.10 5.91
N ARG A 133 -19.02 -5.28 6.53
CA ARG A 133 -20.20 -6.15 6.68
C ARG A 133 -20.40 -6.42 8.16
N ALA A 134 -21.55 -6.09 8.68
CA ALA A 134 -21.88 -6.19 10.10
C ALA A 134 -23.07 -7.15 10.31
N ALA A 135 -22.90 -8.11 11.19
CA ALA A 135 -23.97 -9.00 11.57
C ALA A 135 -24.76 -8.40 12.73
N VAL A 136 -26.06 -8.28 12.54
CA VAL A 136 -27.00 -7.72 13.52
C VAL A 136 -28.20 -8.65 13.64
N ASP A 137 -28.67 -8.91 14.87
CA ASP A 137 -29.93 -9.62 15.12
C ASP A 137 -30.92 -8.77 15.96
N GLU A 138 -32.03 -9.35 16.34
CA GLU A 138 -33.05 -8.66 17.14
C GLU A 138 -32.57 -8.27 18.55
N ARG A 139 -31.51 -8.88 19.04
CA ARG A 139 -31.02 -8.73 20.42
C ARG A 139 -29.66 -8.08 20.52
N ALA A 140 -28.82 -8.21 19.49
CA ALA A 140 -27.46 -7.74 19.46
C ALA A 140 -27.22 -6.79 18.29
N GLY A 141 -26.69 -5.61 18.58
CA GLY A 141 -26.12 -4.70 17.61
C GLY A 141 -24.70 -5.08 17.22
N ALA A 142 -24.09 -4.28 16.36
CA ALA A 142 -22.70 -4.47 15.92
C ALA A 142 -21.89 -3.19 16.12
N ARG A 143 -20.61 -3.33 16.41
CA ARG A 143 -19.69 -2.20 16.44
C ARG A 143 -19.05 -2.02 15.08
N VAL A 144 -19.02 -0.78 14.61
CA VAL A 144 -18.39 -0.37 13.36
C VAL A 144 -17.48 0.82 13.64
N ARG A 145 -16.24 0.76 13.15
CA ARG A 145 -15.29 1.86 13.22
C ARG A 145 -15.14 2.49 11.84
N ILE A 146 -15.37 3.79 11.76
CA ILE A 146 -15.23 4.63 10.57
C ILE A 146 -13.84 5.22 10.60
N PHE A 147 -13.16 5.25 9.46
CA PHE A 147 -11.81 5.78 9.29
C PHE A 147 -11.83 6.95 8.31
N GLY A 148 -11.00 7.96 8.58
CA GLY A 148 -10.92 9.13 7.75
C GLY A 148 -10.08 10.24 8.37
N ARG A 149 -10.33 11.48 8.00
CA ARG A 149 -9.72 12.65 8.64
C ARG A 149 -10.80 13.68 9.01
N ASN A 150 -10.49 14.55 9.95
CA ASN A 150 -11.42 15.57 10.47
C ASN A 150 -12.75 14.97 11.00
N LEU A 151 -12.74 13.71 11.42
CA LEU A 151 -13.96 13.04 11.90
C LEU A 151 -14.50 13.67 13.20
N THR A 152 -13.59 14.18 14.04
CA THR A 152 -13.88 15.17 15.07
C THR A 152 -12.71 16.14 15.20
N ARG A 153 -13.01 17.39 15.53
CA ARG A 153 -12.01 18.43 15.76
C ARG A 153 -11.82 18.76 17.23
N ARG A 154 -12.62 18.15 18.13
CA ARG A 154 -12.60 18.48 19.54
C ARG A 154 -12.00 17.37 20.37
N PRO A 155 -10.98 17.69 21.23
CA PRO A 155 -10.25 16.70 22.00
C PRO A 155 -11.08 15.97 23.06
N ASP A 156 -12.24 16.49 23.41
CA ASP A 156 -13.16 15.86 24.37
C ASP A 156 -13.95 14.69 23.80
N GLY A 157 -13.72 14.32 22.52
CA GLY A 157 -14.33 13.17 21.86
C GLY A 157 -15.87 13.22 21.76
N ALA A 158 -16.51 14.12 22.49
CA ALA A 158 -17.93 14.15 22.72
C ALA A 158 -18.75 14.68 21.52
N ARG A 159 -18.13 14.96 20.36
CA ARG A 159 -18.79 15.72 19.29
C ARG A 159 -18.57 15.22 17.87
N ALA A 160 -18.29 13.95 17.70
CA ALA A 160 -18.55 13.28 16.44
C ALA A 160 -20.00 12.80 16.46
N PHE A 161 -20.74 13.12 15.42
CA PHE A 161 -22.11 12.67 15.26
C PHE A 161 -22.18 11.78 14.03
N VAL A 162 -22.79 10.61 14.16
CA VAL A 162 -22.92 9.67 13.05
C VAL A 162 -24.38 9.37 12.80
N CYS A 163 -24.78 9.55 11.55
CA CYS A 163 -26.13 9.27 11.09
C CYS A 163 -26.13 8.03 10.21
N LEU A 164 -27.07 7.11 10.47
CA LEU A 164 -27.36 5.94 9.66
C LEU A 164 -28.54 6.23 8.76
N ALA A 165 -28.36 6.09 7.46
CA ALA A 165 -29.42 6.25 6.46
C ALA A 165 -29.58 4.99 5.62
N HIS A 166 -30.81 4.69 5.22
CA HIS A 166 -31.16 3.62 4.30
C HIS A 166 -32.28 4.09 3.39
N ALA A 167 -32.25 3.70 2.13
CA ALA A 167 -33.26 4.08 1.16
C ALA A 167 -34.69 3.71 1.64
N GLY A 168 -35.59 4.68 1.64
CA GLY A 168 -36.97 4.50 2.07
C GLY A 168 -37.21 4.40 3.57
N GLN A 169 -36.21 4.66 4.40
CA GLN A 169 -36.33 4.70 5.85
C GLN A 169 -35.88 6.05 6.43
N PRO A 170 -36.48 6.53 7.53
CA PRO A 170 -35.98 7.72 8.21
C PRO A 170 -34.54 7.51 8.69
N ALA A 171 -33.67 8.49 8.42
CA ALA A 171 -32.33 8.51 8.93
C ALA A 171 -32.30 8.66 10.45
N ARG A 172 -31.31 8.09 11.13
CA ARG A 172 -31.21 8.10 12.60
C ARG A 172 -29.80 8.27 13.10
N TRP A 173 -29.64 8.93 14.24
CA TRP A 173 -28.39 9.09 14.92
C TRP A 173 -27.96 7.79 15.59
N LEU A 174 -26.68 7.47 15.47
CA LEU A 174 -26.05 6.35 16.14
C LEU A 174 -25.37 6.79 17.43
N LYS A 175 -25.23 5.85 18.36
CA LYS A 175 -24.42 6.03 19.55
C LYS A 175 -22.95 5.97 19.16
N VAL A 176 -22.23 7.08 19.36
CA VAL A 176 -20.78 7.14 19.24
C VAL A 176 -20.17 6.63 20.54
N MET A 177 -19.26 5.66 20.42
CA MET A 177 -18.58 5.02 21.56
C MET A 177 -17.23 5.69 21.83
N GLU A 178 -16.46 5.93 20.77
CA GLU A 178 -15.15 6.56 20.78
C GLU A 178 -14.98 7.38 19.51
N ALA A 179 -14.25 8.50 19.61
CA ALA A 179 -13.94 9.32 18.46
C ALA A 179 -12.64 10.09 18.65
N ASP A 180 -11.87 10.17 17.57
CA ASP A 180 -10.74 11.07 17.42
C ASP A 180 -10.73 11.68 16.01
N GLY A 181 -9.68 12.42 15.65
CA GLY A 181 -9.59 13.05 14.33
C GLY A 181 -9.61 12.07 13.15
N TYR A 182 -9.30 10.80 13.39
CA TYR A 182 -9.07 9.78 12.36
C TYR A 182 -10.00 8.59 12.43
N THR A 183 -10.61 8.33 13.57
CA THR A 183 -11.51 7.20 13.79
C THR A 183 -12.76 7.61 14.57
N VAL A 184 -13.91 7.01 14.22
CA VAL A 184 -15.13 7.09 15.00
C VAL A 184 -15.74 5.71 15.12
N GLN A 185 -15.89 5.21 16.35
CA GLN A 185 -16.53 3.93 16.62
C GLN A 185 -17.99 4.14 17.02
N VAL A 186 -18.88 3.46 16.33
CA VAL A 186 -20.33 3.52 16.55
C VAL A 186 -20.91 2.15 16.84
N GLU A 187 -22.08 2.14 17.47
CA GLU A 187 -22.88 0.97 17.67
C GLU A 187 -24.08 0.98 16.71
N LEU A 188 -24.14 0.00 15.80
CA LEU A 188 -25.34 -0.27 15.02
C LEU A 188 -26.38 -0.89 15.95
N PRO A 189 -27.62 -0.38 15.96
CA PRO A 189 -28.64 -0.92 16.84
C PRO A 189 -29.09 -2.32 16.43
N PRO A 190 -29.61 -3.11 17.36
CA PRO A 190 -30.25 -4.39 17.04
C PRO A 190 -31.51 -4.19 16.18
N GLY A 191 -31.93 -5.26 15.50
CA GLY A 191 -33.15 -5.27 14.68
C GLY A 191 -33.05 -4.51 13.37
N LEU A 192 -31.84 -4.19 12.89
CA LEU A 192 -31.67 -3.66 11.54
C LEU A 192 -32.01 -4.72 10.50
N ALA A 193 -32.78 -4.37 9.50
CA ALA A 193 -33.01 -5.24 8.35
C ALA A 193 -31.72 -5.45 7.57
N ALA A 194 -31.60 -6.61 6.92
CA ALA A 194 -30.47 -6.86 6.00
C ALA A 194 -30.51 -5.86 4.84
N GLY A 195 -29.35 -5.36 4.47
CA GLY A 195 -29.22 -4.38 3.38
C GLY A 195 -28.02 -3.47 3.54
N ASP A 196 -27.84 -2.60 2.55
CA ASP A 196 -26.76 -1.63 2.51
C ASP A 196 -27.21 -0.30 3.15
N TYR A 197 -26.45 0.13 4.13
CA TYR A 197 -26.68 1.37 4.87
C TYR A 197 -25.56 2.36 4.61
N GLN A 198 -25.93 3.64 4.68
CA GLN A 198 -25.00 4.76 4.57
C GLN A 198 -24.69 5.30 5.97
N LEU A 199 -23.40 5.45 6.26
CA LEU A 199 -22.91 6.13 7.45
C LEU A 199 -22.40 7.52 7.07
N TRP A 200 -23.02 8.53 7.65
CA TRP A 200 -22.68 9.93 7.49
C TRP A 200 -22.08 10.47 8.78
N VAL A 201 -20.97 11.19 8.68
CA VAL A 201 -20.32 11.81 9.85
C VAL A 201 -20.56 13.31 9.81
N HIS A 202 -20.96 13.90 10.95
CA HIS A 202 -21.11 15.34 11.10
C HIS A 202 -20.14 15.89 12.15
N ALA A 203 -19.48 17.00 11.83
CA ALA A 203 -18.47 17.63 12.69
C ALA A 203 -19.03 18.27 13.98
N GLY A 204 -20.35 18.33 14.15
CA GLY A 204 -20.97 19.04 15.25
C GLY A 204 -20.92 20.58 15.10
N SER A 205 -20.48 21.08 13.95
CA SER A 205 -20.39 22.50 13.58
C SER A 205 -20.57 22.64 12.07
N GLY A 206 -20.79 23.87 11.58
CA GLY A 206 -20.86 24.17 10.15
C GLY A 206 -22.17 23.83 9.46
N GLY A 207 -23.23 23.43 10.18
CA GLY A 207 -24.55 23.11 9.61
C GLY A 207 -24.43 22.11 8.46
N GLU A 208 -25.09 22.38 7.33
CA GLU A 208 -25.03 21.50 6.16
C GLU A 208 -23.61 21.28 5.59
N CYS A 209 -22.69 22.21 5.81
CA CYS A 209 -21.30 22.08 5.40
C CYS A 209 -20.48 21.15 6.32
N GLY A 210 -21.04 20.80 7.47
CA GLY A 210 -20.43 19.89 8.46
C GLY A 210 -20.61 18.41 8.18
N TRP A 211 -21.30 18.02 7.11
CA TRP A 211 -21.49 16.63 6.71
C TRP A 211 -20.32 16.10 5.91
N GLY A 212 -19.93 14.86 6.18
CA GLY A 212 -19.02 14.05 5.38
C GLY A 212 -19.55 12.65 5.16
N GLY A 213 -19.19 12.05 4.04
CA GLY A 213 -19.67 10.72 3.66
C GLY A 213 -20.48 10.72 2.36
N PRO A 214 -21.24 9.64 2.07
CA PRO A 214 -21.42 8.47 2.94
C PRO A 214 -20.31 7.44 2.88
N VAL A 215 -20.18 6.64 3.93
CA VAL A 215 -19.46 5.37 3.95
C VAL A 215 -20.48 4.24 4.00
N MET A 216 -20.27 3.19 3.22
CA MET A 216 -21.21 2.08 3.12
C MET A 216 -20.88 0.98 4.13
N VAL A 217 -21.93 0.45 4.79
CA VAL A 217 -21.89 -0.74 5.62
C VAL A 217 -23.03 -1.66 5.25
N SER A 218 -22.73 -2.93 4.97
CA SER A 218 -23.75 -3.95 4.70
C SER A 218 -24.16 -4.62 6.01
N VAL A 219 -25.44 -4.57 6.36
CA VAL A 219 -26.01 -5.31 7.49
C VAL A 219 -26.48 -6.67 7.01
N MET A 220 -26.06 -7.70 7.72
CA MET A 220 -26.43 -9.08 7.42
C MET A 220 -27.10 -9.73 8.64
N PRO A 221 -28.04 -10.67 8.43
CA PRO A 221 -28.53 -11.49 9.51
C PRO A 221 -27.40 -12.34 10.11
N ILE A 222 -27.39 -12.52 11.42
CA ILE A 222 -26.42 -13.39 12.08
C ILE A 222 -26.47 -14.82 11.53
N ALA A 223 -27.64 -15.29 11.09
CA ALA A 223 -27.80 -16.59 10.44
C ALA A 223 -27.04 -16.69 9.10
N GLU A 224 -27.05 -15.64 8.29
CA GLU A 224 -26.29 -15.60 7.02
C GLU A 224 -24.79 -15.47 7.27
N GLU A 225 -24.40 -14.75 8.32
CA GLU A 225 -23.02 -14.72 8.77
C GLU A 225 -22.57 -16.13 9.17
N LYS A 226 -23.43 -16.89 9.83
CA LYS A 226 -23.15 -18.31 10.16
C LYS A 226 -22.98 -19.19 8.92
N SER A 227 -23.76 -18.97 7.89
CA SER A 227 -23.69 -19.70 6.62
C SER A 227 -22.50 -19.29 5.75
N SER A 228 -22.06 -18.03 5.81
CA SER A 228 -20.90 -17.50 5.09
C SER A 228 -19.54 -17.81 5.74
N GLY A 229 -19.53 -18.64 6.79
CA GLY A 229 -18.28 -19.01 7.46
C GLY A 229 -18.00 -18.31 8.78
N PHE A 230 -18.82 -17.38 9.20
CA PHE A 230 -18.71 -16.73 10.50
C PHE A 230 -19.51 -17.48 11.58
N PHE A 231 -18.83 -18.21 12.40
CA PHE A 231 -19.22 -18.78 13.70
C PHE A 231 -20.68 -19.10 14.01
N SER A 232 -21.09 -20.33 13.75
CA SER A 232 -22.17 -20.97 14.49
C SER A 232 -21.60 -22.02 15.44
N SER A 233 -21.93 -21.90 16.71
CA SER A 233 -21.55 -22.86 17.74
C SER A 233 -22.29 -24.21 17.65
N THR A 234 -23.25 -24.35 16.74
CA THR A 234 -24.17 -25.49 16.68
C THR A 234 -23.96 -26.42 15.50
N GLU A 235 -23.04 -26.13 14.56
CA GLU A 235 -22.95 -26.93 13.34
C GLU A 235 -21.81 -27.91 13.28
N LYS A 236 -22.21 -29.12 12.97
CA LYS A 236 -21.46 -30.27 12.39
C LYS A 236 -19.96 -30.28 12.66
N VAL A 237 -19.58 -30.58 13.88
CA VAL A 237 -18.17 -30.78 14.29
C VAL A 237 -17.75 -32.19 13.93
N THR A 238 -16.64 -32.30 13.20
CA THR A 238 -15.92 -33.57 13.08
C THR A 238 -14.73 -33.55 14.04
N ARG A 239 -14.68 -34.47 14.97
CA ARG A 239 -13.58 -34.63 15.91
C ARG A 239 -12.62 -35.70 15.36
N LEU A 240 -11.34 -35.38 15.31
CA LEU A 240 -10.30 -36.26 14.85
C LEU A 240 -9.33 -36.55 15.97
N ASP A 241 -9.04 -37.83 16.17
CA ASP A 241 -8.11 -38.29 17.21
C ASP A 241 -6.68 -38.47 16.66
N THR A 242 -6.52 -38.58 15.33
CA THR A 242 -5.21 -38.72 14.66
C THR A 242 -5.15 -37.94 13.36
N ALA A 243 -3.94 -37.55 12.91
CA ALA A 243 -3.73 -36.84 11.65
C ALA A 243 -3.85 -37.69 10.39
N ALA A 244 -3.86 -38.97 10.50
CA ALA A 244 -3.79 -39.89 9.35
C ALA A 244 -4.88 -39.69 8.29
N ASN A 245 -6.00 -39.05 8.66
CA ASN A 245 -7.11 -38.74 7.77
C ASN A 245 -7.56 -37.27 7.85
N LEU A 246 -6.70 -36.35 8.28
CA LEU A 246 -7.08 -34.95 8.47
C LEU A 246 -7.53 -34.28 7.15
N GLN A 247 -6.79 -34.52 6.06
CA GLN A 247 -7.18 -33.98 4.76
C GLN A 247 -8.52 -34.57 4.28
N ALA A 248 -8.75 -35.87 4.48
CA ALA A 248 -10.02 -36.49 4.14
C ALA A 248 -11.18 -35.87 4.95
N ALA A 249 -10.98 -35.63 6.23
CA ALA A 249 -11.99 -34.99 7.07
C ALA A 249 -12.29 -33.57 6.65
N LEU A 250 -11.28 -32.81 6.25
CA LEU A 250 -11.45 -31.44 5.69
C LEU A 250 -12.27 -31.49 4.40
N ASN A 251 -11.97 -32.44 3.51
CA ASN A 251 -12.69 -32.62 2.24
C ASN A 251 -14.15 -33.02 2.46
N VAL A 252 -14.41 -34.03 3.30
CA VAL A 252 -15.77 -34.43 3.66
C VAL A 252 -16.57 -33.31 4.28
N ARG A 253 -15.91 -32.44 5.05
CA ARG A 253 -16.57 -31.29 5.62
C ARG A 253 -16.97 -30.25 4.56
N ALA A 254 -16.11 -30.05 3.56
CA ALA A 254 -16.42 -29.17 2.42
C ALA A 254 -17.60 -29.70 1.59
N GLU A 255 -17.61 -30.99 1.28
CA GLU A 255 -18.72 -31.66 0.57
C GLU A 255 -20.06 -31.53 1.29
N ARG A 256 -20.04 -31.43 2.61
CA ARG A 256 -21.24 -31.22 3.46
C ARG A 256 -21.58 -29.74 3.67
N GLY A 257 -21.02 -28.84 2.86
CA GLY A 257 -21.30 -27.39 2.93
C GLY A 257 -20.52 -26.62 4.00
N GLY A 258 -19.37 -27.15 4.42
CA GLY A 258 -18.49 -26.50 5.39
C GLY A 258 -18.67 -26.95 6.83
N GLY A 259 -18.07 -26.24 7.76
CA GLY A 259 -18.12 -26.49 9.20
C GLY A 259 -16.75 -26.66 9.85
N ILE A 260 -16.69 -27.14 11.09
CA ILE A 260 -15.48 -27.18 11.92
C ILE A 260 -14.91 -28.60 11.95
N VAL A 261 -13.60 -28.72 11.77
CA VAL A 261 -12.79 -29.89 12.11
C VAL A 261 -12.01 -29.56 13.39
N LEU A 262 -12.30 -30.27 14.47
CA LEU A 262 -11.64 -30.05 15.76
C LEU A 262 -10.53 -31.08 15.99
N LEU A 263 -9.36 -30.57 16.35
CA LEU A 263 -8.24 -31.38 16.84
C LEU A 263 -8.15 -31.28 18.37
N PRO A 264 -8.06 -32.37 19.09
CA PRO A 264 -7.80 -32.33 20.52
C PRO A 264 -6.38 -31.85 20.85
N ALA A 265 -6.06 -31.78 22.13
CA ALA A 265 -4.69 -31.55 22.56
C ALA A 265 -3.81 -32.75 22.10
N GLY A 266 -2.62 -32.44 21.60
CA GLY A 266 -1.66 -33.42 21.09
C GLY A 266 -0.82 -32.88 19.94
N THR A 267 0.14 -33.71 19.51
CA THR A 267 0.95 -33.43 18.33
C THR A 267 0.52 -34.37 17.19
N PHE A 268 0.23 -33.77 16.04
CA PHE A 268 -0.26 -34.42 14.84
C PHE A 268 0.78 -34.33 13.74
N ASN A 269 1.32 -35.44 13.29
CA ASN A 269 2.33 -35.49 12.25
C ASN A 269 1.70 -35.31 10.86
N CYS A 270 2.19 -34.38 10.07
CA CYS A 270 1.74 -34.07 8.72
C CYS A 270 2.90 -34.28 7.74
N ALA A 271 2.70 -35.07 6.71
CA ALA A 271 3.74 -35.30 5.70
C ALA A 271 3.64 -34.34 4.50
N SER A 272 2.51 -33.69 4.31
CA SER A 272 2.26 -32.77 3.18
C SER A 272 1.40 -31.59 3.59
N THR A 273 1.29 -30.60 2.70
CA THR A 273 0.41 -29.43 2.84
C THR A 273 -1.03 -29.86 3.13
N LEU A 274 -1.64 -29.23 4.10
CA LEU A 274 -3.06 -29.39 4.38
C LEU A 274 -3.85 -28.27 3.69
N ARG A 275 -4.67 -28.65 2.71
CA ARG A 275 -5.59 -27.75 2.03
C ARG A 275 -6.88 -27.64 2.81
N ILE A 276 -7.24 -26.43 3.21
CA ILE A 276 -8.50 -26.12 3.89
C ILE A 276 -9.46 -25.52 2.87
N PRO A 277 -10.50 -26.27 2.44
CA PRO A 277 -11.46 -25.82 1.43
C PRO A 277 -12.37 -24.68 1.92
N ALA A 278 -13.13 -24.08 0.99
CA ALA A 278 -14.10 -23.03 1.28
C ALA A 278 -15.09 -23.44 2.40
N GLY A 279 -15.39 -22.54 3.31
CA GLY A 279 -16.31 -22.74 4.42
C GLY A 279 -15.85 -23.73 5.50
N VAL A 280 -14.65 -24.29 5.38
CA VAL A 280 -14.09 -25.24 6.35
C VAL A 280 -13.18 -24.53 7.35
N ARG A 281 -13.30 -24.92 8.62
CA ARG A 281 -12.53 -24.36 9.72
C ARG A 281 -11.75 -25.44 10.43
N LEU A 282 -10.45 -25.29 10.53
CA LEU A 282 -9.59 -26.15 11.35
C LEU A 282 -9.36 -25.46 12.70
N ALA A 283 -9.68 -26.14 13.78
CA ALA A 283 -9.49 -25.60 15.12
C ALA A 283 -8.78 -26.59 16.04
N GLY A 284 -7.78 -26.14 16.76
CA GLY A 284 -7.14 -26.88 17.83
C GLY A 284 -7.77 -26.62 19.20
N ALA A 285 -7.34 -27.35 20.22
CA ALA A 285 -7.74 -27.15 21.61
C ALA A 285 -7.05 -25.95 22.27
N GLY A 286 -6.05 -25.35 21.63
CA GLY A 286 -5.28 -24.20 22.10
C GLY A 286 -3.91 -24.17 21.45
N ARG A 287 -3.34 -22.97 21.33
CA ARG A 287 -2.02 -22.75 20.70
C ARG A 287 -0.91 -23.59 21.35
N GLU A 288 -0.93 -23.76 22.64
CA GLU A 288 0.05 -24.57 23.35
C GLU A 288 -0.33 -26.07 23.39
N ALA A 289 -1.61 -26.37 23.21
CA ALA A 289 -2.14 -27.71 23.39
C ALA A 289 -2.14 -28.57 22.11
N THR A 290 -2.45 -27.95 20.96
CA THR A 290 -2.52 -28.66 19.67
C THR A 290 -1.38 -28.22 18.76
N LYS A 291 -0.61 -29.19 18.27
CA LYS A 291 0.53 -28.96 17.38
C LYS A 291 0.38 -29.76 16.10
N LEU A 292 0.55 -29.14 14.95
CA LEU A 292 0.73 -29.77 13.66
C LEU A 292 2.23 -29.81 13.38
N GLN A 293 2.82 -31.00 13.40
CA GLN A 293 4.25 -31.21 13.16
C GLN A 293 4.44 -31.69 11.73
N PHE A 294 5.04 -30.85 10.90
CA PHE A 294 5.41 -31.25 9.55
C PHE A 294 6.71 -32.04 9.58
N ILE A 295 6.68 -33.20 8.92
CA ILE A 295 7.81 -34.16 8.89
C ILE A 295 8.37 -34.13 7.48
N ASN A 296 9.66 -33.87 7.35
CA ASN A 296 10.34 -33.99 6.08
C ASN A 296 10.41 -35.43 5.62
N ASP A 297 9.40 -35.88 4.84
CA ASP A 297 9.42 -37.15 4.14
C ASP A 297 9.76 -36.91 2.67
N PRO A 298 10.98 -37.19 2.21
CA PRO A 298 11.37 -36.97 0.81
C PRO A 298 10.60 -37.82 -0.19
N ALA A 299 9.91 -38.87 0.28
CA ALA A 299 9.02 -39.69 -0.56
C ALA A 299 7.67 -39.00 -0.82
N VAL A 300 7.28 -38.01 0.00
CA VAL A 300 6.02 -37.28 -0.15
C VAL A 300 6.29 -35.92 -0.72
N PRO A 301 5.94 -35.62 -1.98
CA PRO A 301 6.10 -34.32 -2.57
C PRO A 301 5.19 -33.30 -1.87
N LEU A 302 5.69 -32.07 -1.70
CA LEU A 302 4.87 -30.97 -1.26
C LEU A 302 4.17 -30.35 -2.47
N PRO A 303 2.82 -30.25 -2.48
CA PRO A 303 2.14 -29.53 -3.52
C PRO A 303 2.56 -28.07 -3.46
N ARG A 304 2.79 -27.47 -4.61
CA ARG A 304 2.92 -26.03 -4.72
C ARG A 304 1.55 -25.41 -4.51
N ILE A 305 1.48 -24.41 -3.65
CA ILE A 305 0.27 -23.62 -3.52
C ILE A 305 0.29 -22.46 -4.53
N GLY A 306 -0.86 -22.20 -5.08
CA GLY A 306 -1.07 -21.03 -5.89
C GLY A 306 -1.21 -21.42 -7.32
N VAL A 307 -0.97 -20.84 -8.15
CA VAL A 307 -1.41 -20.24 -9.30
C VAL A 307 -1.16 -21.14 -10.48
N ASP A 308 -2.20 -21.73 -10.94
CA ASP A 308 -2.25 -22.20 -12.30
C ASP A 308 -1.87 -21.05 -13.23
N GLY A 309 -0.87 -21.22 -14.05
CA GLY A 309 -0.38 -20.19 -14.97
C GLY A 309 0.83 -19.40 -14.50
N TRP A 310 1.29 -19.65 -13.28
CA TRP A 310 2.56 -19.11 -12.75
C TRP A 310 3.55 -20.20 -12.50
N GLY A 311 3.18 -21.39 -12.92
CA GLY A 311 3.95 -22.55 -12.76
C GLY A 311 5.40 -22.30 -13.12
N GLN A 312 6.22 -22.27 -12.15
CA GLN A 312 7.60 -21.99 -12.40
C GLN A 312 8.44 -23.13 -11.89
N ALA A 313 9.02 -23.81 -12.82
CA ALA A 313 10.31 -24.43 -12.60
C ALA A 313 11.39 -23.54 -13.24
N PRO A 314 11.58 -22.26 -12.83
CA PRO A 314 12.46 -21.34 -13.51
C PRO A 314 13.89 -21.82 -13.34
N GLY A 315 14.49 -22.31 -14.43
CA GLY A 315 15.85 -22.78 -14.45
C GLY A 315 16.16 -23.95 -13.52
N ALA A 316 15.15 -24.66 -13.05
CA ALA A 316 15.31 -25.77 -12.11
C ALA A 316 16.20 -26.89 -12.67
N ILE A 317 16.11 -27.15 -13.97
CA ILE A 317 16.94 -28.12 -14.67
C ILE A 317 17.68 -27.45 -15.83
N HIS A 318 18.72 -26.68 -15.55
CA HIS A 318 19.51 -25.96 -16.57
C HIS A 318 20.85 -26.63 -16.92
N SER A 319 21.30 -27.58 -16.15
CA SER A 319 22.54 -28.30 -16.37
C SER A 319 22.30 -29.66 -17.03
N PRO A 320 23.24 -30.13 -17.89
CA PRO A 320 23.13 -31.48 -18.44
C PRO A 320 23.06 -32.53 -17.34
N GLY A 321 22.06 -33.40 -17.42
CA GLY A 321 21.82 -34.46 -16.43
C GLY A 321 20.73 -34.14 -15.42
N ASP A 322 20.30 -32.90 -15.32
CA ASP A 322 19.21 -32.51 -14.43
C ASP A 322 17.88 -33.12 -14.88
N VAL A 323 17.05 -33.56 -13.94
CA VAL A 323 15.78 -34.23 -14.23
C VAL A 323 14.65 -33.77 -13.31
N MET A 324 13.43 -33.77 -13.85
CA MET A 324 12.17 -33.71 -13.09
C MET A 324 11.28 -34.89 -13.50
N GLU A 325 10.65 -35.53 -12.53
CA GLU A 325 9.76 -36.66 -12.75
C GLU A 325 8.34 -36.29 -12.36
N TYR A 326 7.38 -36.79 -13.13
CA TYR A 326 5.95 -36.56 -12.92
C TYR A 326 5.17 -37.87 -12.93
N ALA A 327 4.08 -37.91 -12.20
CA ALA A 327 3.06 -38.95 -12.34
C ALA A 327 2.04 -38.50 -13.37
N LEU A 328 1.86 -39.26 -14.45
CA LEU A 328 0.93 -38.97 -15.53
C LEU A 328 -0.15 -40.05 -15.57
N THR A 329 -1.41 -39.64 -15.43
CA THR A 329 -2.56 -40.53 -15.62
C THR A 329 -3.12 -40.33 -17.02
N VAL A 330 -3.00 -41.34 -17.85
CA VAL A 330 -3.47 -41.34 -19.23
C VAL A 330 -4.84 -42.03 -19.31
N PRO A 331 -5.90 -41.29 -19.67
CA PRO A 331 -7.27 -41.80 -19.68
C PRO A 331 -7.53 -42.78 -20.85
N ASP A 332 -6.90 -42.55 -22.00
CA ASP A 332 -7.06 -43.43 -23.18
C ASP A 332 -5.74 -43.56 -23.95
N SER A 333 -5.52 -44.76 -24.53
CA SER A 333 -4.31 -45.02 -25.35
C SER A 333 -4.37 -44.28 -26.69
N GLY A 334 -3.22 -43.76 -27.12
CA GLY A 334 -3.13 -43.05 -28.41
C GLY A 334 -1.88 -42.22 -28.60
N THR A 335 -1.87 -41.46 -29.69
CA THR A 335 -0.83 -40.48 -29.95
C THR A 335 -1.20 -39.16 -29.27
N TRP A 336 -0.46 -38.80 -28.26
CA TRP A 336 -0.66 -37.57 -27.52
C TRP A 336 0.30 -36.50 -28.02
N HIS A 337 -0.27 -35.34 -28.41
CA HIS A 337 0.49 -34.17 -28.80
C HIS A 337 0.86 -33.38 -27.56
N VAL A 338 2.15 -33.13 -27.40
CA VAL A 338 2.68 -32.49 -26.19
C VAL A 338 2.91 -31.01 -26.46
N TRP A 339 2.19 -30.18 -25.75
CA TRP A 339 2.35 -28.74 -25.69
C TRP A 339 3.07 -28.34 -24.42
N LEU A 340 4.00 -27.40 -24.54
CA LEU A 340 4.65 -26.75 -23.41
C LEU A 340 4.26 -25.29 -23.36
N ARG A 341 3.97 -24.82 -22.16
CA ARG A 341 4.02 -23.41 -21.85
C ARG A 341 5.32 -23.13 -21.16
N TYR A 342 6.22 -22.42 -21.83
CA TYR A 342 7.58 -22.20 -21.39
C TYR A 342 8.04 -20.78 -21.63
N ALA A 343 9.13 -20.37 -20.93
CA ALA A 343 9.84 -19.14 -21.17
C ALA A 343 11.36 -19.39 -21.13
N THR A 344 12.09 -18.78 -22.02
CA THR A 344 13.57 -18.85 -22.05
C THR A 344 14.17 -17.63 -22.71
N ASP A 345 15.37 -17.25 -22.25
CA ASP A 345 16.22 -16.27 -22.93
C ASP A 345 17.67 -16.71 -22.88
N MET A 346 18.09 -17.36 -23.93
CA MET A 346 19.46 -17.82 -24.13
C MET A 346 20.29 -16.82 -24.94
N SER A 347 19.78 -15.64 -25.26
CA SER A 347 20.44 -14.60 -26.03
C SER A 347 21.78 -14.14 -25.42
N PRO A 348 21.92 -14.00 -24.08
CA PRO A 348 23.20 -13.65 -23.46
C PRO A 348 24.33 -14.66 -23.78
N TRP A 349 23.96 -15.92 -24.02
CA TRP A 349 24.90 -16.99 -24.42
C TRP A 349 24.90 -17.24 -25.92
N LYS A 350 24.35 -16.33 -26.72
CA LYS A 350 24.29 -16.38 -28.17
C LYS A 350 23.64 -17.67 -28.73
N LYS A 351 22.65 -18.20 -28.01
CA LYS A 351 21.87 -19.37 -28.43
C LYS A 351 20.46 -18.95 -28.87
N PRO A 352 19.87 -19.59 -29.91
CA PRO A 352 18.53 -19.23 -30.39
C PRO A 352 17.40 -19.68 -29.48
N GLY A 353 17.71 -20.51 -28.50
CA GLY A 353 16.76 -21.08 -27.54
C GLY A 353 17.27 -22.39 -26.99
N VAL A 354 16.36 -23.25 -26.55
CA VAL A 354 16.65 -24.55 -25.93
C VAL A 354 16.00 -25.74 -26.69
N SER A 355 15.71 -25.58 -27.97
CA SER A 355 15.27 -26.69 -28.83
C SER A 355 16.32 -27.80 -28.83
N ASP A 356 15.84 -29.04 -28.74
CA ASP A 356 16.70 -30.25 -28.65
C ASP A 356 17.69 -30.24 -27.46
N CYS A 357 17.42 -29.48 -26.41
CA CYS A 357 18.18 -29.54 -25.16
C CYS A 357 17.54 -30.47 -24.14
N TYR A 358 16.26 -30.75 -24.27
CA TYR A 358 15.48 -31.55 -23.34
C TYR A 358 14.81 -32.75 -23.99
N THR A 359 14.60 -33.80 -23.18
CA THR A 359 13.82 -34.98 -23.56
C THR A 359 12.71 -35.26 -22.59
N LEU A 360 11.61 -35.86 -23.09
CA LEU A 360 10.58 -36.53 -22.29
C LEU A 360 10.66 -38.03 -22.50
N THR A 361 10.55 -38.80 -21.40
CA THR A 361 10.52 -40.27 -21.43
C THR A 361 9.39 -40.76 -20.55
N ALA A 362 8.55 -41.63 -21.05
CA ALA A 362 7.55 -42.32 -20.26
C ALA A 362 8.04 -43.73 -19.88
N ASP A 363 7.95 -44.12 -18.60
CA ASP A 363 8.29 -45.43 -18.06
C ASP A 363 9.66 -45.99 -18.47
N GLY A 364 10.63 -45.13 -18.69
CA GLY A 364 11.96 -45.51 -19.12
C GLY A 364 12.08 -45.99 -20.59
N GLY A 365 11.04 -45.73 -21.39
CA GLY A 365 11.07 -45.98 -22.87
C GLY A 365 12.02 -45.04 -23.62
N GLU A 366 11.86 -45.00 -24.92
CA GLU A 366 12.71 -44.13 -25.78
C GLU A 366 12.48 -42.66 -25.53
N PRO A 367 13.57 -41.85 -25.39
CA PRO A 367 13.48 -40.38 -25.16
C PRO A 367 12.92 -39.66 -26.37
N VAL A 368 11.91 -38.85 -26.15
CA VAL A 368 11.33 -37.95 -27.14
C VAL A 368 11.93 -36.55 -26.98
N TRP A 369 12.59 -36.03 -28.00
CA TRP A 369 13.23 -34.71 -27.98
C TRP A 369 12.20 -33.60 -28.11
N LEU A 370 12.32 -32.58 -27.23
CA LEU A 370 11.50 -31.39 -27.26
C LEU A 370 12.04 -30.41 -28.31
N LYS A 371 11.19 -30.01 -29.25
CA LYS A 371 11.51 -29.15 -30.38
C LYS A 371 10.76 -27.82 -30.27
N ASN A 372 11.15 -26.86 -31.13
CA ASN A 372 10.48 -25.55 -31.27
C ASN A 372 10.57 -24.66 -30.01
N LEU A 373 11.59 -24.86 -29.17
CA LEU A 373 11.80 -24.09 -27.96
C LEU A 373 12.76 -22.91 -28.21
N GLU A 374 12.30 -21.94 -28.97
CA GLU A 374 13.05 -20.73 -29.32
C GLU A 374 13.05 -19.74 -28.15
N ASN A 375 13.94 -18.73 -28.20
CA ASN A 375 13.94 -17.65 -27.23
C ASN A 375 12.61 -16.93 -27.22
N THR A 376 12.05 -16.71 -26.03
CA THR A 376 10.75 -16.07 -25.83
C THR A 376 10.89 -14.59 -25.53
N GLY A 377 12.15 -14.13 -25.27
CA GLY A 377 12.46 -12.75 -24.93
C GLY A 377 12.60 -12.47 -23.43
N GLY A 378 12.59 -13.53 -22.60
CA GLY A 378 12.78 -13.43 -21.14
C GLY A 378 12.35 -14.70 -20.43
N PHE A 379 12.89 -15.00 -19.25
CA PHE A 379 12.51 -16.16 -18.45
C PHE A 379 11.11 -16.06 -17.83
N GLY A 380 10.41 -14.94 -17.99
CA GLY A 380 9.03 -14.71 -17.61
C GLY A 380 8.08 -14.50 -18.80
N ALA A 381 8.60 -14.53 -20.02
CA ALA A 381 7.82 -14.32 -21.25
C ALA A 381 7.30 -15.65 -21.79
N PHE A 382 6.26 -16.20 -21.15
CA PHE A 382 5.75 -17.53 -21.48
C PHE A 382 5.03 -17.59 -22.83
N LYS A 383 5.29 -18.67 -23.57
CA LYS A 383 4.65 -19.00 -24.85
C LYS A 383 4.22 -20.46 -24.88
N TRP A 384 3.15 -20.72 -25.60
CA TRP A 384 2.76 -22.08 -25.95
C TRP A 384 3.49 -22.57 -27.17
N VAL A 385 3.94 -23.82 -27.15
CA VAL A 385 4.52 -24.47 -28.31
C VAL A 385 4.15 -25.96 -28.34
N LYS A 386 3.76 -26.46 -29.51
CA LYS A 386 3.69 -27.89 -29.75
C LYS A 386 5.12 -28.40 -29.95
N SER A 387 5.59 -29.21 -29.01
CA SER A 387 7.00 -29.55 -28.91
C SER A 387 7.32 -31.01 -29.21
N ALA A 388 6.37 -31.91 -28.96
CA ALA A 388 6.60 -33.32 -29.16
C ALA A 388 5.28 -34.09 -29.46
N GLU A 389 5.42 -35.38 -29.82
CA GLU A 389 4.31 -36.36 -29.84
C GLU A 389 4.78 -37.63 -29.13
N MET A 390 3.92 -38.22 -28.33
CA MET A 390 4.20 -39.42 -27.56
C MET A 390 3.10 -40.47 -27.73
N GLN A 391 3.49 -41.72 -27.94
CA GLN A 391 2.58 -42.88 -27.86
C GLN A 391 2.45 -43.25 -26.38
N LEU A 392 1.24 -43.08 -25.85
CA LEU A 392 0.94 -43.44 -24.47
C LEU A 392 -0.21 -44.46 -24.39
N THR A 393 -0.10 -45.40 -23.51
CA THR A 393 -1.16 -46.34 -23.22
C THR A 393 -2.05 -45.83 -22.10
N LYS A 394 -3.26 -46.33 -22.00
CA LYS A 394 -4.14 -46.01 -20.87
C LYS A 394 -3.53 -46.53 -19.58
N GLY A 395 -3.47 -45.67 -18.56
CA GLY A 395 -2.97 -46.08 -17.24
C GLY A 395 -2.11 -45.01 -16.57
N GLN A 396 -1.38 -45.44 -15.55
CA GLN A 396 -0.42 -44.62 -14.82
C GLN A 396 0.94 -44.73 -15.47
N HIS A 397 1.59 -43.58 -15.67
CA HIS A 397 2.92 -43.48 -16.27
C HIS A 397 3.83 -42.60 -15.40
N LYS A 398 5.10 -42.95 -15.40
CA LYS A 398 6.18 -42.11 -14.88
C LYS A 398 6.77 -41.30 -16.02
N LEU A 399 6.56 -40.02 -16.06
CA LEU A 399 7.14 -39.11 -17.07
C LEU A 399 8.43 -38.51 -16.52
N VAL A 400 9.51 -38.56 -17.29
CA VAL A 400 10.80 -37.97 -16.93
C VAL A 400 11.13 -36.86 -17.94
N TRP A 401 11.23 -35.65 -17.45
CA TRP A 401 11.75 -34.50 -18.19
C TRP A 401 13.22 -34.32 -17.84
N LYS A 402 14.11 -34.45 -18.82
CA LYS A 402 15.58 -34.42 -18.62
C LYS A 402 16.23 -33.35 -19.46
N ASN A 403 17.10 -32.58 -18.85
CA ASN A 403 18.03 -31.72 -19.58
C ASN A 403 19.22 -32.54 -20.05
N VAL A 404 19.50 -32.54 -21.34
CA VAL A 404 20.59 -33.34 -21.95
C VAL A 404 21.78 -32.48 -22.38
N LYS A 405 21.52 -31.31 -22.98
CA LYS A 405 22.57 -30.47 -23.59
C LYS A 405 22.83 -29.13 -22.84
N GLY A 406 22.11 -28.87 -21.78
CA GLY A 406 22.20 -27.63 -21.03
C GLY A 406 21.42 -26.47 -21.67
N GLY A 407 21.09 -25.53 -20.88
CA GLY A 407 20.27 -24.36 -21.20
C GLY A 407 19.08 -24.23 -20.24
N GLY A 408 18.72 -23.00 -19.89
CA GLY A 408 17.66 -22.74 -18.93
C GLY A 408 16.30 -22.49 -19.61
N ALA A 409 15.28 -23.12 -19.08
CA ALA A 409 13.89 -22.79 -19.40
C ALA A 409 13.04 -22.71 -18.13
N SER A 410 12.16 -21.75 -18.09
CA SER A 410 11.05 -21.75 -17.15
C SER A 410 9.92 -22.58 -17.74
N LEU A 411 9.41 -23.57 -17.01
CA LEU A 411 8.29 -24.39 -17.42
C LEU A 411 7.08 -24.02 -16.57
N ASP A 412 6.00 -23.67 -17.23
CA ASP A 412 4.71 -23.48 -16.58
C ASP A 412 3.91 -24.79 -16.58
N ALA A 413 3.61 -25.33 -17.76
CA ALA A 413 2.82 -26.55 -17.85
C ALA A 413 3.16 -27.39 -19.07
N PHE A 414 2.91 -28.70 -18.93
CA PHE A 414 2.71 -29.59 -20.08
C PHE A 414 1.21 -29.80 -20.30
N VAL A 415 0.77 -29.77 -21.55
CA VAL A 415 -0.58 -30.16 -21.94
C VAL A 415 -0.46 -31.28 -22.99
N PHE A 416 -1.02 -32.44 -22.69
CA PHE A 416 -1.09 -33.57 -23.59
C PHE A 416 -2.49 -33.60 -24.17
N VAL A 417 -2.63 -33.67 -25.50
CA VAL A 417 -3.91 -33.66 -26.17
C VAL A 417 -3.98 -34.74 -27.25
N LEU A 418 -5.12 -35.42 -27.37
CA LEU A 418 -5.38 -36.39 -28.45
C LEU A 418 -5.75 -35.72 -29.77
N ASP A 419 -6.41 -34.57 -29.71
CA ASP A 419 -6.79 -33.82 -30.90
C ASP A 419 -5.58 -33.05 -31.48
N PRO A 420 -5.10 -33.37 -32.68
CA PRO A 420 -3.97 -32.70 -33.31
C PRO A 420 -4.25 -31.23 -33.68
N LYS A 421 -5.54 -30.82 -33.75
CA LYS A 421 -5.96 -29.45 -34.04
C LYS A 421 -6.13 -28.60 -32.82
N PHE A 422 -6.04 -29.18 -31.63
CA PHE A 422 -6.13 -28.42 -30.39
C PHE A 422 -4.94 -27.46 -30.24
N VAL A 423 -5.24 -26.21 -29.89
CA VAL A 423 -4.23 -25.20 -29.57
C VAL A 423 -4.55 -24.68 -28.18
N PRO A 424 -3.65 -24.77 -27.21
CA PRO A 424 -3.86 -24.23 -25.90
C PRO A 424 -4.06 -22.71 -25.93
N THR A 425 -4.93 -22.21 -25.08
CA THR A 425 -5.07 -20.78 -24.81
C THR A 425 -3.93 -20.28 -23.92
N GLN A 426 -3.91 -18.99 -23.63
CA GLN A 426 -2.82 -18.40 -22.82
C GLN A 426 -2.71 -18.97 -21.40
N ILE A 427 -3.80 -19.47 -20.84
CA ILE A 427 -3.81 -20.15 -19.54
C ILE A 427 -4.12 -21.63 -19.78
N PRO A 428 -3.39 -22.58 -19.15
CA PRO A 428 -3.70 -24.00 -19.25
C PRO A 428 -5.15 -24.26 -18.84
N PRO A 429 -5.88 -25.13 -19.53
CA PRO A 429 -7.16 -25.58 -19.01
C PRO A 429 -6.98 -26.20 -17.64
N LEU A 430 -7.74 -25.73 -16.66
CA LEU A 430 -7.61 -26.12 -15.26
C LEU A 430 -8.07 -27.55 -14.95
N SER A 431 -8.69 -28.22 -15.88
CA SER A 431 -9.24 -29.56 -15.71
C SER A 431 -8.72 -30.54 -16.75
N THR A 432 -8.23 -31.66 -16.29
CA THR A 432 -7.98 -32.83 -17.13
C THR A 432 -9.31 -33.40 -17.61
N SER A 433 -9.38 -33.76 -18.88
CA SER A 433 -10.49 -34.42 -19.51
C SER A 433 -10.02 -35.73 -20.17
N PRO A 434 -10.92 -36.59 -20.68
CA PRO A 434 -10.49 -37.80 -21.38
C PRO A 434 -9.59 -37.56 -22.61
N THR A 435 -9.58 -36.37 -23.16
CA THR A 435 -8.78 -36.02 -24.34
C THR A 435 -7.71 -34.94 -24.08
N VAL A 436 -7.64 -34.40 -22.86
CA VAL A 436 -6.70 -33.34 -22.48
C VAL A 436 -6.16 -33.64 -21.07
N ILE A 437 -4.85 -33.74 -20.94
CA ILE A 437 -4.17 -33.89 -19.64
C ILE A 437 -3.33 -32.64 -19.39
N VAL A 438 -3.44 -32.05 -18.23
CA VAL A 438 -2.64 -30.90 -17.81
C VAL A 438 -1.74 -31.33 -16.65
N LEU A 439 -0.44 -31.13 -16.82
CA LEU A 439 0.56 -31.24 -15.76
C LEU A 439 1.19 -29.90 -15.52
N GLN A 440 1.09 -29.39 -14.32
CA GLN A 440 1.80 -28.17 -13.92
C GLN A 440 3.28 -28.48 -13.77
N GLY A 441 4.14 -27.54 -14.19
CA GLY A 441 5.59 -27.74 -14.16
C GLY A 441 6.14 -27.99 -12.76
N GLU A 442 5.46 -27.47 -11.76
CA GLU A 442 5.79 -27.60 -10.34
C GLU A 442 5.30 -28.89 -9.68
N ASP A 443 4.35 -29.60 -10.28
CA ASP A 443 3.78 -30.84 -9.70
C ASP A 443 4.70 -32.07 -9.92
N CYS A 444 6.01 -31.83 -9.94
CA CYS A 444 6.96 -32.93 -10.08
C CYS A 444 6.97 -33.83 -8.83
N THR A 445 7.05 -35.13 -9.07
CA THR A 445 7.14 -36.15 -8.02
C THR A 445 8.57 -36.37 -7.54
N ARG A 446 9.54 -36.02 -8.35
CA ARG A 446 10.97 -36.05 -8.03
C ARG A 446 11.71 -34.96 -8.81
N PHE A 447 12.68 -34.38 -8.13
CA PHE A 447 13.60 -33.41 -8.70
C PHE A 447 15.04 -33.83 -8.38
N ALA A 448 15.91 -33.80 -9.36
CA ALA A 448 17.35 -34.01 -9.17
C ALA A 448 18.11 -33.09 -10.12
N ALA A 449 18.73 -32.06 -9.56
CA ALA A 449 19.54 -31.10 -10.30
C ALA A 449 20.88 -30.88 -9.64
N LYS A 450 21.88 -30.56 -10.46
CA LYS A 450 23.26 -30.33 -10.03
C LYS A 450 23.38 -29.29 -8.94
N ASP A 451 22.62 -28.21 -9.07
CA ASP A 451 22.65 -27.11 -8.10
C ASP A 451 21.69 -27.30 -6.90
N GLY A 452 20.98 -28.42 -6.84
CA GLY A 452 20.14 -28.81 -5.71
C GLY A 452 18.98 -27.84 -5.40
N ASN A 453 18.69 -26.94 -6.32
CA ASN A 453 17.58 -26.02 -6.15
C ASN A 453 16.26 -26.72 -6.46
N LEU A 454 15.38 -26.78 -5.47
CA LEU A 454 14.01 -27.22 -5.70
C LEU A 454 13.35 -26.29 -6.73
N PRO A 455 12.40 -26.81 -7.54
CA PRO A 455 11.57 -25.94 -8.38
C PRO A 455 11.03 -24.82 -7.52
N GLY A 456 11.29 -23.57 -7.93
CA GLY A 456 10.83 -22.42 -7.20
C GLY A 456 9.31 -22.47 -7.06
N GLY A 457 8.80 -22.34 -5.87
CA GLY A 457 7.38 -22.33 -5.61
C GLY A 457 7.05 -22.11 -4.16
N ASP A 458 5.82 -21.73 -3.90
CA ASP A 458 5.32 -21.53 -2.56
C ASP A 458 4.81 -22.88 -2.01
N HIS A 459 5.45 -23.33 -0.93
CA HIS A 459 5.05 -24.53 -0.21
C HIS A 459 4.59 -24.14 1.19
N ALA A 460 3.30 -24.25 1.45
CA ALA A 460 2.70 -23.92 2.72
C ALA A 460 2.41 -25.15 3.58
N ALA A 461 2.51 -24.99 4.88
CA ALA A 461 2.01 -25.98 5.80
C ALA A 461 0.48 -26.07 5.72
N LEU A 462 -0.21 -24.94 5.81
CA LEU A 462 -1.66 -24.85 5.63
C LEU A 462 -2.00 -23.92 4.46
N TRP A 463 -2.90 -24.38 3.60
CA TRP A 463 -3.41 -23.63 2.48
C TRP A 463 -4.91 -23.36 2.62
N LEU A 464 -5.31 -22.14 2.95
CA LEU A 464 -6.70 -21.68 2.97
C LEU A 464 -7.15 -21.40 1.52
N ALA A 465 -7.79 -22.39 0.89
CA ALA A 465 -7.99 -22.47 -0.55
C ALA A 465 -9.42 -22.12 -0.98
N GLY A 466 -10.07 -21.17 -0.32
CA GLY A 466 -11.41 -20.71 -0.68
C GLY A 466 -12.03 -19.78 0.36
N ASP A 467 -13.18 -19.23 0.01
CA ASP A 467 -13.89 -18.27 0.85
C ASP A 467 -14.27 -18.87 2.20
N GLY A 468 -14.08 -18.11 3.28
CA GLY A 468 -14.41 -18.54 4.65
C GLY A 468 -13.56 -19.67 5.23
N ALA A 469 -12.54 -20.14 4.50
CA ALA A 469 -11.58 -21.09 5.07
C ALA A 469 -10.82 -20.46 6.23
N SER A 470 -10.62 -21.21 7.32
CA SER A 470 -9.96 -20.64 8.51
C SER A 470 -9.20 -21.65 9.35
N VAL A 471 -8.23 -21.13 10.11
CA VAL A 471 -7.46 -21.89 11.09
C VAL A 471 -7.34 -21.12 12.40
N ARG A 472 -7.43 -21.83 13.54
CA ARG A 472 -7.32 -21.21 14.86
C ARG A 472 -6.87 -22.15 15.97
N TYR A 473 -6.30 -21.55 17.02
CA TYR A 473 -5.97 -22.20 18.30
C TYR A 473 -5.02 -23.40 18.18
N LEU A 474 -3.97 -23.29 17.36
CA LEU A 474 -2.97 -24.34 17.23
C LEU A 474 -1.57 -23.78 16.92
N THR A 475 -0.57 -24.65 17.05
CA THR A 475 0.81 -24.36 16.61
C THR A 475 1.13 -25.17 15.37
N ILE A 476 1.78 -24.54 14.40
CA ILE A 476 2.37 -25.15 13.21
C ILE A 476 3.88 -25.20 13.44
N LEU A 477 4.43 -26.40 13.41
CA LEU A 477 5.86 -26.67 13.42
C LEU A 477 6.25 -27.15 12.03
N GLY A 478 6.88 -26.27 11.26
CA GLY A 478 7.26 -26.54 9.89
C GLY A 478 8.51 -27.39 9.73
N ASP A 479 8.98 -27.50 8.52
CA ASP A 479 10.26 -28.12 8.16
C ASP A 479 10.99 -27.27 7.10
N ALA A 480 12.21 -27.66 6.77
CA ALA A 480 13.09 -26.93 5.84
C ALA A 480 12.58 -26.89 4.37
N ARG A 481 11.51 -27.59 4.03
CA ARG A 481 10.89 -27.57 2.70
C ARG A 481 9.81 -26.51 2.59
N LEU A 482 9.20 -26.16 3.71
CA LEU A 482 8.10 -25.19 3.77
C LEU A 482 8.66 -23.78 3.86
N ASN A 483 8.18 -22.89 3.00
CA ASN A 483 8.52 -21.49 3.06
C ASN A 483 7.35 -20.62 3.57
N ILE A 484 6.16 -21.19 3.74
CA ILE A 484 4.96 -20.51 4.23
C ILE A 484 4.31 -21.35 5.33
N GLY A 485 3.98 -20.70 6.44
CA GLY A 485 3.20 -21.37 7.49
C GLY A 485 1.72 -21.50 7.11
N VAL A 486 1.06 -20.38 6.87
CA VAL A 486 -0.35 -20.35 6.42
C VAL A 486 -0.46 -19.46 5.18
N ALA A 487 -1.01 -19.98 4.11
CA ALA A 487 -1.32 -19.22 2.93
C ALA A 487 -2.82 -18.99 2.80
N ILE A 488 -3.22 -17.74 2.71
CA ILE A 488 -4.54 -17.30 2.25
C ILE A 488 -4.40 -16.99 0.78
N ARG A 489 -4.81 -17.91 -0.10
CA ARG A 489 -4.64 -17.76 -1.54
C ARG A 489 -5.66 -18.62 -2.30
N SER A 490 -6.30 -18.02 -3.30
CA SER A 490 -7.19 -18.78 -4.18
C SER A 490 -6.40 -19.82 -4.98
N PRO A 491 -6.97 -21.03 -5.21
CA PRO A 491 -6.40 -21.96 -6.16
C PRO A 491 -6.54 -21.49 -7.62
N GLN A 492 -7.38 -20.50 -7.88
CA GLN A 492 -7.55 -19.88 -9.19
C GLN A 492 -6.69 -18.61 -9.27
N PRO A 493 -5.90 -18.45 -10.35
CA PRO A 493 -5.13 -17.26 -10.56
C PRO A 493 -6.00 -16.00 -10.49
N LEU A 494 -5.47 -14.94 -9.90
CA LEU A 494 -6.10 -13.61 -9.86
C LEU A 494 -7.49 -13.55 -9.19
N LYS A 495 -8.06 -14.68 -8.80
CA LYS A 495 -9.32 -14.69 -8.08
C LYS A 495 -9.09 -14.23 -6.65
N TRP A 496 -9.81 -13.21 -6.26
CA TRP A 496 -9.91 -12.80 -4.86
C TRP A 496 -10.77 -13.79 -4.08
N GLN A 497 -10.31 -14.12 -2.89
CA GLN A 497 -11.11 -14.88 -1.94
C GLN A 497 -11.47 -14.02 -0.73
N ALA A 498 -12.49 -14.41 0.00
CA ALA A 498 -13.05 -13.56 1.05
C ALA A 498 -13.23 -14.30 2.38
N ASP A 499 -13.27 -13.50 3.46
CA ASP A 499 -13.70 -13.94 4.80
C ASP A 499 -12.82 -15.02 5.44
N ASN A 500 -11.54 -15.12 5.03
CA ASN A 500 -10.56 -16.03 5.58
C ASN A 500 -10.05 -15.57 6.95
N ARG A 501 -9.72 -16.53 7.83
CA ARG A 501 -9.24 -16.18 9.17
C ARG A 501 -8.06 -17.05 9.61
N VAL A 502 -7.07 -16.41 10.23
CA VAL A 502 -5.97 -17.02 10.95
C VAL A 502 -5.94 -16.38 12.33
N GLU A 503 -6.37 -17.10 13.36
CA GLU A 503 -6.58 -16.52 14.68
C GLU A 503 -5.93 -17.37 15.77
N SER A 504 -5.13 -16.72 16.62
CA SER A 504 -4.43 -17.39 17.73
C SER A 504 -3.60 -18.60 17.29
N VAL A 505 -2.87 -18.44 16.18
CA VAL A 505 -1.99 -19.47 15.61
C VAL A 505 -0.54 -19.10 15.88
N ARG A 506 0.28 -20.09 16.24
CA ARG A 506 1.74 -19.93 16.25
C ARG A 506 2.31 -20.65 15.05
N VAL A 507 3.19 -19.99 14.30
CA VAL A 507 3.91 -20.57 13.16
C VAL A 507 5.40 -20.52 13.43
N VAL A 508 6.06 -21.66 13.38
CA VAL A 508 7.51 -21.81 13.62
C VAL A 508 8.11 -22.72 12.56
N ASP A 509 9.37 -22.50 12.24
CA ASP A 509 10.17 -23.38 11.39
C ASP A 509 9.67 -23.61 9.95
N CYS A 510 8.87 -22.67 9.41
CA CYS A 510 8.54 -22.61 7.99
C CYS A 510 9.54 -21.69 7.27
N ASP A 511 10.81 -22.02 7.31
CA ASP A 511 11.91 -21.17 6.91
C ASP A 511 12.83 -21.84 5.88
N GLY A 512 12.26 -22.56 4.93
CA GLY A 512 12.98 -23.18 3.82
C GLY A 512 13.84 -22.18 3.03
N LYS A 513 14.81 -22.67 2.27
CA LYS A 513 15.82 -21.89 1.55
C LYS A 513 15.28 -20.91 0.49
N GLN A 514 13.99 -20.83 0.31
CA GLN A 514 13.39 -20.00 -0.73
C GLN A 514 13.31 -18.52 -0.34
N ALA A 515 13.26 -17.65 -1.35
CA ALA A 515 13.37 -16.20 -1.16
C ALA A 515 12.23 -15.59 -0.32
N GLU A 516 11.04 -16.17 -0.39
CA GLU A 516 9.86 -15.66 0.31
C GLU A 516 9.42 -16.61 1.41
N ASN A 517 9.92 -16.38 2.58
CA ASN A 517 9.72 -17.22 3.74
C ASN A 517 8.86 -16.42 4.73
N CYS A 518 7.63 -16.85 4.97
CA CYS A 518 6.70 -16.12 5.80
C CYS A 518 5.85 -17.00 6.73
N GLY A 519 5.49 -16.44 7.88
CA GLY A 519 4.55 -17.08 8.80
C GLY A 519 3.15 -17.15 8.19
N VAL A 520 2.66 -16.02 7.67
CA VAL A 520 1.38 -15.92 6.96
C VAL A 520 1.56 -15.16 5.65
N LEU A 521 1.13 -15.77 4.55
CA LEU A 521 0.95 -15.12 3.26
C LEU A 521 -0.54 -14.80 3.05
N VAL A 522 -0.83 -13.55 2.70
CA VAL A 522 -2.16 -13.12 2.27
C VAL A 522 -2.07 -12.66 0.81
N HIS A 523 -2.71 -13.37 -0.10
CA HIS A 523 -2.68 -13.07 -1.51
C HIS A 523 -4.08 -12.92 -2.07
N ASN A 524 -4.42 -11.72 -2.57
CA ASN A 524 -5.72 -11.38 -3.13
C ASN A 524 -6.90 -11.77 -2.21
N ALA A 525 -6.90 -11.23 -1.00
CA ALA A 525 -7.93 -11.54 -0.01
C ALA A 525 -8.76 -10.31 0.38
N GLU A 526 -10.06 -10.49 0.47
CA GLU A 526 -10.99 -9.49 0.95
C GLU A 526 -11.56 -9.87 2.32
N ARG A 527 -11.61 -8.96 3.26
CA ARG A 527 -12.07 -9.18 4.64
C ARG A 527 -11.35 -10.32 5.37
N ALA A 528 -10.08 -10.54 5.01
CA ALA A 528 -9.26 -11.49 5.74
C ALA A 528 -8.93 -10.96 7.14
N VAL A 529 -8.81 -11.87 8.10
CA VAL A 529 -8.40 -11.55 9.47
C VAL A 529 -7.18 -12.40 9.84
N VAL A 530 -6.09 -11.74 10.23
CA VAL A 530 -4.94 -12.37 10.86
C VAL A 530 -4.75 -11.72 12.21
N SER A 531 -5.12 -12.41 13.30
CA SER A 531 -5.11 -11.78 14.62
C SER A 531 -4.59 -12.70 15.73
N ASP A 532 -4.00 -12.07 16.74
CA ASP A 532 -3.55 -12.74 17.97
C ASP A 532 -2.56 -13.89 17.70
N CYS A 533 -1.84 -13.80 16.58
CA CYS A 533 -0.90 -14.82 16.11
C CYS A 533 0.53 -14.53 16.60
N GLU A 534 1.33 -15.60 16.68
CA GLU A 534 2.77 -15.51 16.86
C GLU A 534 3.45 -16.11 15.64
N LEU A 535 4.03 -15.24 14.81
CA LEU A 535 4.52 -15.60 13.49
C LEU A 535 6.03 -15.44 13.42
N PHE A 536 6.70 -16.54 13.06
CA PHE A 536 8.14 -16.58 12.81
C PHE A 536 8.37 -16.74 11.32
N GLY A 537 9.36 -16.07 10.80
CA GLY A 537 9.77 -16.16 9.41
C GLY A 537 10.68 -15.01 9.02
N ARG A 538 11.27 -15.06 7.84
CA ARG A 538 12.04 -13.95 7.28
C ARG A 538 11.17 -12.69 7.14
N THR A 539 9.95 -12.88 6.67
CA THR A 539 8.88 -11.90 6.58
C THR A 539 7.65 -12.46 7.28
N PRO A 540 7.52 -12.33 8.60
CA PRO A 540 6.46 -13.00 9.37
C PRO A 540 5.06 -12.83 8.82
N LEU A 541 4.74 -11.63 8.28
CA LEU A 541 3.46 -11.33 7.63
C LEU A 541 3.71 -10.71 6.25
N PHE A 542 3.31 -11.44 5.20
CA PHE A 542 3.39 -10.97 3.83
C PHE A 542 1.98 -10.73 3.25
N ILE A 543 1.71 -9.50 2.81
CA ILE A 543 0.44 -9.07 2.23
C ILE A 543 0.67 -8.75 0.75
N SER A 544 0.25 -9.66 -0.11
CA SER A 544 0.27 -9.52 -1.58
C SER A 544 -1.16 -9.39 -2.10
N GLY A 545 -1.79 -8.25 -1.83
CA GLY A 545 -3.19 -8.00 -2.15
C GLY A 545 -4.15 -8.26 -0.99
N ALA A 546 -4.71 -7.17 -0.46
CA ALA A 546 -5.71 -7.25 0.58
C ALA A 546 -6.70 -6.08 0.49
N ARG A 547 -7.96 -6.34 0.73
CA ARG A 547 -9.00 -5.31 0.82
C ARG A 547 -9.83 -5.51 2.05
N ARG A 548 -10.15 -4.42 2.78
CA ARG A 548 -11.04 -4.43 3.96
C ARG A 548 -10.64 -5.50 4.99
N SER A 549 -9.33 -5.80 5.05
CA SER A 549 -8.78 -6.89 5.86
C SER A 549 -8.18 -6.34 7.16
N THR A 550 -8.05 -7.21 8.16
CA THR A 550 -7.58 -6.82 9.49
C THR A 550 -6.39 -7.67 9.92
N PHE A 551 -5.30 -7.00 10.27
CA PHE A 551 -4.03 -7.59 10.73
C PHE A 551 -3.69 -6.97 12.09
N ARG A 552 -4.03 -7.64 13.18
CA ARG A 552 -3.93 -7.01 14.51
C ARG A 552 -3.44 -7.93 15.61
N ASN A 553 -2.83 -7.33 16.63
CA ASN A 553 -2.38 -8.00 17.85
C ASN A 553 -1.43 -9.17 17.57
N ASN A 554 -0.69 -9.15 16.45
CA ASN A 554 0.23 -10.23 16.13
C ASN A 554 1.60 -9.94 16.73
N ARG A 555 2.25 -10.99 17.23
CA ARG A 555 3.66 -10.98 17.60
C ARG A 555 4.46 -11.50 16.40
N LEU A 556 5.23 -10.62 15.78
CA LEU A 556 5.99 -10.90 14.57
C LEU A 556 7.46 -11.06 14.93
N VAL A 557 8.02 -12.23 14.62
CA VAL A 557 9.41 -12.54 14.92
C VAL A 557 10.15 -12.78 13.61
N SER A 558 10.98 -11.83 13.21
CA SER A 558 11.78 -11.96 12.01
C SER A 558 13.00 -12.82 12.26
N VAL A 559 13.11 -13.93 11.53
CA VAL A 559 14.18 -14.93 11.68
C VAL A 559 14.79 -15.23 10.32
N THR A 560 16.11 -15.23 10.21
CA THR A 560 16.81 -15.64 9.00
C THR A 560 17.82 -16.74 9.35
N ARG A 561 17.44 -18.01 9.22
CA ARG A 561 18.32 -19.14 9.53
C ARG A 561 19.33 -19.46 8.43
N TYR A 562 19.01 -19.12 7.18
CA TYR A 562 19.77 -19.57 6.00
C TYR A 562 20.58 -18.48 5.31
N GLY A 563 20.82 -17.38 6.00
CA GLY A 563 21.53 -16.22 5.43
C GLY A 563 20.59 -15.32 4.60
N GLY A 564 21.08 -14.15 4.24
CA GLY A 564 20.27 -13.11 3.64
C GLY A 564 19.55 -12.27 4.70
N ASN A 565 19.11 -11.10 4.31
CA ASN A 565 18.51 -10.15 5.23
C ASN A 565 17.00 -10.27 5.16
N ALA A 566 16.34 -10.31 6.31
CA ALA A 566 14.91 -10.12 6.38
C ALA A 566 14.55 -8.72 5.85
N GLU A 567 13.56 -8.63 4.97
CA GLU A 567 13.21 -7.35 4.35
C GLU A 567 12.34 -6.50 5.27
N ALA A 568 11.27 -7.05 5.79
CA ALA A 568 10.37 -6.38 6.71
C ALA A 568 9.60 -7.41 7.57
N ALA A 569 9.15 -7.00 8.74
CA ALA A 569 8.26 -7.85 9.54
C ALA A 569 6.84 -7.89 8.95
N ILE A 570 6.37 -6.77 8.41
CA ILE A 570 5.16 -6.69 7.61
C ILE A 570 5.58 -6.19 6.22
N LEU A 571 5.46 -7.04 5.23
CA LEU A 571 5.74 -6.70 3.83
C LEU A 571 4.42 -6.62 3.07
N GLY A 572 4.21 -5.49 2.39
CA GLY A 572 3.08 -5.30 1.50
C GLY A 572 3.56 -4.91 0.11
N ARG A 573 3.41 -5.77 -0.87
CA ARG A 573 3.82 -5.45 -2.24
C ARG A 573 3.07 -6.29 -3.28
N CYS A 574 3.26 -5.90 -4.51
CA CYS A 574 2.75 -6.51 -5.73
C CYS A 574 1.31 -6.12 -6.04
N GLU A 575 0.35 -6.48 -5.21
CA GLU A 575 -1.08 -6.27 -5.46
C GLU A 575 -1.65 -5.12 -4.60
N PRO A 576 -2.84 -4.60 -4.90
CA PRO A 576 -3.42 -3.50 -4.14
C PRO A 576 -3.69 -3.85 -2.68
N ILE A 577 -3.42 -2.89 -1.79
CA ILE A 577 -3.76 -2.98 -0.37
C ILE A 577 -4.67 -1.79 -0.04
N GLU A 578 -5.94 -2.07 0.21
CA GLU A 578 -6.97 -1.04 0.30
C GLU A 578 -7.88 -1.26 1.51
N GLU A 579 -8.12 -0.18 2.27
CA GLU A 579 -9.08 -0.16 3.38
C GLU A 579 -8.78 -1.25 4.43
N CYS A 580 -7.48 -1.48 4.72
CA CYS A 580 -7.04 -2.46 5.71
C CYS A 580 -6.74 -1.82 7.06
N VAL A 581 -6.99 -2.58 8.13
CA VAL A 581 -6.57 -2.26 9.50
C VAL A 581 -5.32 -3.05 9.83
N ILE A 582 -4.22 -2.36 10.13
CA ILE A 582 -2.93 -2.95 10.52
C ILE A 582 -2.57 -2.32 11.86
N GLU A 583 -2.99 -2.94 12.95
CA GLU A 583 -2.89 -2.30 14.25
C GLU A 583 -2.37 -3.21 15.36
N SER A 584 -1.68 -2.59 16.32
CA SER A 584 -1.22 -3.23 17.56
C SER A 584 -0.37 -4.49 17.33
N ASN A 585 0.36 -4.54 16.20
CA ASN A 585 1.30 -5.61 15.96
C ASN A 585 2.63 -5.29 16.65
N THR A 586 3.22 -6.28 17.30
CA THR A 586 4.49 -6.15 17.99
C THR A 586 5.57 -6.93 17.27
N ILE A 587 6.73 -6.29 17.07
CA ILE A 587 7.90 -6.93 16.50
C ILE A 587 8.85 -7.29 17.62
N ALA A 588 9.21 -8.55 17.68
CA ALA A 588 10.15 -9.08 18.65
C ALA A 588 11.39 -9.63 17.96
N SER A 589 12.53 -9.48 18.60
CA SER A 589 13.74 -10.21 18.21
C SER A 589 13.67 -11.64 18.72
N PRO A 590 14.22 -12.63 17.98
CA PRO A 590 14.29 -13.99 18.47
C PRO A 590 15.21 -14.05 19.70
N PRO A 591 14.99 -15.02 20.61
CA PRO A 591 15.92 -15.29 21.70
C PRO A 591 17.33 -15.57 21.14
N GLY A 592 18.35 -14.92 21.70
CA GLY A 592 19.73 -15.06 21.24
C GLY A 592 20.14 -14.13 20.08
N ALA A 593 19.26 -13.30 19.54
CA ALA A 593 19.61 -12.26 18.57
C ALA A 593 20.53 -11.16 19.12
N GLU A 594 20.81 -11.21 20.41
CA GLU A 594 21.72 -10.29 21.11
C GLU A 594 23.15 -10.32 20.55
N ALA A 595 23.53 -11.37 19.85
CA ALA A 595 24.88 -11.57 19.32
C ALA A 595 25.07 -11.13 17.85
N GLY A 596 24.17 -10.33 17.26
CA GLY A 596 24.37 -9.79 15.92
C GLY A 596 23.73 -10.60 14.78
N GLY A 597 22.80 -11.49 15.08
CA GLY A 597 22.02 -12.21 14.08
C GLY A 597 21.11 -11.28 13.27
N PRO A 598 20.81 -11.63 12.02
CA PRO A 598 19.99 -10.80 11.14
C PRO A 598 18.56 -10.71 11.68
N THR A 599 18.11 -9.47 11.90
CA THR A 599 16.75 -9.11 12.27
C THR A 599 16.05 -8.44 11.10
N ALA A 600 14.72 -8.29 11.15
CA ALA A 600 14.01 -7.54 10.14
C ALA A 600 14.64 -6.15 9.97
N ARG A 601 14.89 -5.76 8.74
CA ARG A 601 15.44 -4.45 8.42
C ARG A 601 14.41 -3.35 8.61
N ARG A 602 13.12 -3.69 8.43
CA ARG A 602 11.98 -2.77 8.49
C ARG A 602 10.88 -3.32 9.39
N LEU A 603 10.16 -2.46 10.05
CA LEU A 603 8.90 -2.79 10.72
C LEU A 603 7.84 -3.13 9.66
N LEU A 604 7.66 -2.20 8.72
CA LEU A 604 6.68 -2.29 7.67
C LEU A 604 7.26 -1.70 6.37
N TRP A 605 7.12 -2.45 5.28
CA TRP A 605 7.46 -1.99 3.96
C TRP A 605 6.29 -2.22 3.00
N PHE A 606 5.74 -1.15 2.48
CA PHE A 606 4.74 -1.18 1.43
C PHE A 606 5.30 -0.61 0.14
N SER A 607 5.05 -1.31 -0.98
CA SER A 607 5.46 -0.89 -2.31
C SER A 607 4.30 -0.95 -3.29
N THR A 608 4.12 0.11 -4.07
CA THR A 608 3.07 0.21 -5.09
C THR A 608 3.47 -0.47 -6.40
N GLY A 609 3.80 -1.74 -6.40
CA GLY A 609 4.20 -2.48 -7.59
C GLY A 609 3.12 -2.46 -8.68
N HIS A 610 2.09 -3.25 -8.53
CA HIS A 610 0.98 -3.41 -9.49
C HIS A 610 -0.34 -2.83 -8.97
N GLY A 611 -0.38 -2.46 -7.70
CA GLY A 611 -1.55 -1.90 -7.07
C GLY A 611 -1.24 -0.64 -6.27
N SER A 612 -2.25 0.16 -6.07
CA SER A 612 -2.20 1.30 -5.16
C SER A 612 -2.45 0.86 -3.72
N ILE A 613 -1.88 1.62 -2.78
CA ILE A 613 -2.02 1.39 -1.36
C ILE A 613 -2.84 2.54 -0.78
N VAL A 614 -4.13 2.24 -0.50
CA VAL A 614 -5.14 3.28 -0.36
C VAL A 614 -5.94 3.11 0.93
N ARG A 615 -6.08 4.20 1.70
CA ARG A 615 -6.99 4.29 2.85
C ARG A 615 -6.76 3.23 3.93
N ASN A 616 -5.49 2.84 4.14
CA ASN A 616 -5.18 1.90 5.21
C ASN A 616 -5.00 2.64 6.54
N TYR A 617 -5.38 1.99 7.62
CA TYR A 617 -5.16 2.42 8.99
C TYR A 617 -4.03 1.59 9.60
N ILE A 618 -2.86 2.22 9.77
CA ILE A 618 -1.63 1.60 10.26
C ILE A 618 -1.34 2.23 11.61
N ALA A 619 -1.72 1.54 12.69
CA ALA A 619 -1.72 2.20 13.98
C ALA A 619 -1.17 1.33 15.11
N ASN A 620 -0.51 2.01 16.05
CA ASN A 620 -0.04 1.41 17.30
C ASN A 620 0.84 0.17 17.10
N ASN A 621 1.50 0.06 15.94
CA ASN A 621 2.49 -0.99 15.70
C ASN A 621 3.82 -0.57 16.30
N GLY A 622 4.60 -1.53 16.79
CA GLY A 622 5.85 -1.15 17.40
C GLY A 622 6.81 -2.30 17.66
N VAL A 623 8.05 -1.93 17.88
CA VAL A 623 9.10 -2.85 18.27
C VAL A 623 9.08 -2.99 19.79
N VAL A 624 8.91 -4.21 20.26
CA VAL A 624 9.07 -4.59 21.66
C VAL A 624 10.36 -5.41 21.76
N SER A 625 11.47 -4.74 21.82
CA SER A 625 12.74 -5.38 22.20
C SER A 625 13.52 -4.41 23.08
N PRO A 626 14.05 -4.87 24.20
CA PRO A 626 15.06 -4.15 24.92
C PRO A 626 16.38 -4.25 24.14
N LEU A 627 16.47 -3.55 23.01
CA LEU A 627 17.77 -3.34 22.40
C LEU A 627 18.55 -2.44 23.33
N SER A 628 19.66 -2.91 23.83
CA SER A 628 20.58 -2.11 24.62
C SER A 628 20.92 -0.83 23.85
N ALA A 629 20.80 0.30 24.51
CA ALA A 629 21.15 1.60 23.98
C ALA A 629 22.50 1.53 23.25
N GLY A 630 22.53 1.86 21.96
CA GLY A 630 23.74 1.89 21.15
C GLY A 630 23.91 0.80 20.09
N GLN A 631 23.06 -0.23 20.05
CA GLN A 631 23.10 -1.22 18.99
C GLN A 631 21.90 -1.03 18.06
N ALA A 632 22.08 -0.21 17.03
CA ALA A 632 21.12 -0.14 15.93
C ALA A 632 21.10 -1.50 15.20
N ARG A 633 20.14 -2.34 15.53
CA ARG A 633 20.00 -3.68 14.95
C ARG A 633 19.04 -3.73 13.77
N PHE A 634 18.23 -2.71 13.62
CA PHE A 634 17.44 -2.49 12.43
C PHE A 634 18.23 -1.58 11.50
N GLY A 635 18.57 -2.04 10.35
CA GLY A 635 19.34 -1.28 9.40
C GLY A 635 20.63 -1.97 9.06
N GLY A 636 20.80 -2.11 7.78
CA GLY A 636 21.86 -2.84 7.12
C GLY A 636 23.26 -2.59 7.63
N VAL A 637 24.13 -3.42 7.16
CA VAL A 637 25.58 -3.32 7.36
C VAL A 637 26.03 -1.88 7.17
N ALA A 638 26.72 -1.34 8.16
CA ALA A 638 27.24 0.01 8.15
C ALA A 638 27.89 0.31 6.77
N GLY A 639 27.36 1.26 6.05
CA GLY A 639 28.06 1.97 5.01
C GLY A 639 27.57 1.87 3.58
N THR A 640 26.54 1.11 3.22
CA THR A 640 26.38 0.81 1.79
C THR A 640 25.07 1.18 1.12
N ASP A 641 23.91 1.34 1.80
CA ASP A 641 22.71 1.73 1.06
C ASP A 641 21.79 2.63 1.88
N GLN A 642 21.25 3.66 1.19
CA GLN A 642 20.25 4.56 1.75
C GLN A 642 18.90 3.88 1.93
N ASN A 643 18.68 2.76 1.27
CA ASN A 643 17.41 2.07 1.11
C ASN A 643 17.26 0.82 1.98
N VAL A 644 17.94 0.76 3.11
CA VAL A 644 17.90 -0.43 3.96
C VAL A 644 17.75 -0.01 5.41
N GLY A 645 16.59 -0.34 5.98
CA GLY A 645 16.34 -0.13 7.42
C GLY A 645 15.40 1.04 7.74
N GLU A 646 14.62 1.50 6.78
CA GLU A 646 13.50 2.38 7.04
C GLU A 646 12.46 1.63 7.89
N MET A 647 12.07 2.20 9.02
CA MET A 647 11.18 1.46 9.94
C MET A 647 9.77 1.31 9.37
N ILE A 648 9.17 2.39 8.87
CA ILE A 648 7.94 2.34 8.07
C ILE A 648 8.25 2.98 6.74
N LEU A 649 8.23 2.18 5.67
CA LEU A 649 8.52 2.61 4.32
C LEU A 649 7.29 2.48 3.42
N PHE A 650 6.88 3.61 2.86
CA PHE A 650 5.98 3.69 1.71
C PHE A 650 6.84 3.96 0.48
N GLU A 651 7.13 2.93 -0.28
CA GLU A 651 7.98 3.00 -1.47
C GLU A 651 7.12 3.02 -2.73
N GLY A 652 6.90 4.22 -3.25
CA GLY A 652 6.18 4.39 -4.51
C GLY A 652 6.95 3.76 -5.67
N ASN A 653 6.19 3.20 -6.59
CA ASN A 653 6.78 2.73 -7.83
C ASN A 653 7.27 3.94 -8.62
N HIS A 654 8.49 3.90 -9.04
CA HIS A 654 9.09 4.88 -9.91
C HIS A 654 8.46 4.92 -11.33
N ARG A 655 7.38 4.20 -11.59
CA ARG A 655 6.75 4.09 -12.90
C ARG A 655 5.48 4.92 -12.94
N THR A 656 5.49 5.98 -13.73
CA THR A 656 4.26 6.62 -14.17
C THR A 656 3.75 5.94 -15.44
N ALA A 657 2.47 5.66 -15.49
CA ALA A 657 1.85 5.15 -16.71
C ALA A 657 1.79 6.24 -17.80
N TYR A 658 1.59 7.48 -17.38
CA TYR A 658 1.65 8.67 -18.24
C TYR A 658 2.16 9.87 -17.45
N PHE A 659 2.97 10.68 -18.08
CA PHE A 659 3.37 11.99 -17.60
C PHE A 659 3.43 12.95 -18.80
N GLY A 660 2.65 14.02 -18.74
CA GLY A 660 2.64 15.01 -19.84
C GLY A 660 1.35 15.85 -19.88
N PRO A 661 1.19 16.65 -20.96
CA PRO A 661 0.04 17.53 -21.12
C PRO A 661 -1.23 16.76 -21.48
N LEU A 662 -2.35 17.22 -20.98
CA LEU A 662 -3.67 16.75 -21.40
C LEU A 662 -4.05 17.33 -22.76
N ALA A 663 -4.75 16.53 -23.59
CA ALA A 663 -5.48 17.05 -24.73
C ALA A 663 -6.78 17.77 -24.33
N GLY A 664 -7.32 17.41 -23.16
CA GLY A 664 -8.50 18.03 -22.59
C GLY A 664 -9.01 17.34 -21.37
N ALA A 665 -10.04 17.89 -20.74
CA ALA A 665 -10.76 17.26 -19.65
C ALA A 665 -12.22 17.72 -19.62
N ASN A 666 -13.06 16.94 -18.95
CA ASN A 666 -14.40 17.37 -18.56
C ASN A 666 -14.59 17.18 -17.04
N ALA A 667 -15.81 17.28 -16.55
CA ALA A 667 -16.07 17.20 -15.12
C ALA A 667 -15.53 15.91 -14.47
N GLN A 668 -15.54 14.78 -15.16
CA GLN A 668 -15.22 13.47 -14.58
C GLN A 668 -14.36 12.60 -15.51
N SER A 669 -13.62 13.20 -16.42
CA SER A 669 -12.62 12.51 -17.22
C SER A 669 -11.48 13.42 -17.65
N VAL A 670 -10.36 12.80 -18.05
CA VAL A 670 -9.27 13.46 -18.76
C VAL A 670 -9.06 12.79 -20.10
N THR A 671 -8.65 13.57 -21.11
CA THR A 671 -8.34 13.07 -22.45
C THR A 671 -6.84 13.18 -22.67
N LEU A 672 -6.21 12.06 -22.98
CA LEU A 672 -4.80 11.98 -23.33
C LEU A 672 -4.59 12.33 -24.81
N PRO A 673 -3.40 12.82 -25.21
CA PRO A 673 -3.09 13.03 -26.62
C PRO A 673 -3.19 11.73 -27.43
N LYS A 674 -3.69 11.81 -28.68
CA LYS A 674 -3.75 10.63 -29.61
C LYS A 674 -2.36 10.11 -29.97
N THR A 675 -1.43 11.01 -30.20
CA THR A 675 -0.02 10.70 -30.35
C THR A 675 0.68 11.05 -29.05
N LEU A 676 0.94 10.04 -28.26
CA LEU A 676 1.76 10.23 -27.07
C LEU A 676 3.18 10.58 -27.53
N PRO A 677 3.86 11.56 -26.89
CA PRO A 677 5.24 11.85 -27.19
C PRO A 677 6.06 10.56 -27.14
N PRO A 678 7.08 10.40 -27.98
CA PRO A 678 7.91 9.19 -28.01
C PRO A 678 8.82 9.07 -26.79
N THR A 679 8.34 9.47 -25.65
CA THR A 679 9.02 9.23 -24.40
C THR A 679 8.68 7.82 -23.92
N PRO A 680 9.65 7.11 -23.40
CA PRO A 680 9.47 5.78 -22.88
C PRO A 680 8.41 5.66 -21.77
N ASP A 681 7.84 6.77 -21.34
CA ASP A 681 6.99 6.90 -20.15
C ASP A 681 5.48 6.81 -20.46
N ASN A 682 5.12 6.84 -21.70
CA ASN A 682 3.72 6.83 -22.11
C ASN A 682 3.18 5.40 -22.29
N ARG A 683 3.12 4.67 -21.18
CA ARG A 683 2.75 3.25 -21.18
C ARG A 683 1.29 2.97 -21.51
N LEU A 684 0.41 3.94 -21.29
CA LEU A 684 -1.02 3.78 -21.57
C LEU A 684 -1.38 3.71 -23.07
N GLY A 685 -0.44 3.98 -23.98
CA GLY A 685 -0.79 4.09 -25.39
C GLY A 685 0.13 3.41 -26.39
N ASN A 686 1.41 3.22 -26.09
CA ASN A 686 2.41 2.85 -27.10
C ASN A 686 3.29 1.66 -26.76
N VAL A 687 3.14 1.06 -25.59
CA VAL A 687 3.93 -0.10 -25.22
C VAL A 687 3.07 -1.33 -25.36
N LYS A 688 3.50 -2.23 -26.24
CA LYS A 688 2.88 -3.55 -26.33
C LYS A 688 2.97 -4.23 -24.96
N ARG A 689 1.95 -4.94 -24.59
CA ARG A 689 1.84 -5.68 -23.34
C ARG A 689 3.05 -6.57 -23.06
N GLU A 690 3.57 -7.24 -24.07
CA GLU A 690 4.78 -8.07 -23.99
C GLU A 690 6.00 -7.26 -23.52
N GLN A 691 6.08 -6.00 -23.89
CA GLN A 691 7.17 -5.11 -23.50
C GLN A 691 7.02 -4.62 -22.04
N LEU A 692 5.78 -4.46 -21.56
CA LEU A 692 5.50 -4.19 -20.14
C LEU A 692 5.84 -5.40 -19.27
N ALA A 693 5.53 -6.60 -19.73
CA ALA A 693 5.87 -7.84 -19.05
C ALA A 693 7.41 -8.06 -19.01
N HIS A 694 8.10 -7.77 -20.11
CA HIS A 694 9.56 -7.83 -20.19
C HIS A 694 10.22 -6.78 -19.29
N ASP A 695 9.70 -5.56 -19.28
CA ASP A 695 10.18 -4.49 -18.41
C ASP A 695 9.95 -4.81 -16.93
N ALA A 696 8.88 -5.53 -16.61
CA ALA A 696 8.61 -5.99 -15.27
C ALA A 696 9.51 -7.14 -14.83
N ALA A 697 9.83 -8.06 -15.73
CA ALA A 697 10.75 -9.17 -15.47
C ALA A 697 12.20 -8.73 -15.24
N GLY A 698 12.59 -7.59 -15.80
CA GLY A 698 13.93 -6.99 -15.58
C GLY A 698 14.03 -6.14 -14.30
N SER A 699 12.96 -5.99 -13.53
CA SER A 699 12.99 -5.33 -12.24
C SER A 699 12.98 -6.38 -11.13
N GLU A 700 13.58 -6.08 -9.99
CA GLU A 700 13.54 -6.93 -8.78
C GLU A 700 12.13 -7.26 -8.27
N THR A 701 11.11 -6.75 -8.94
CA THR A 701 9.70 -7.09 -8.70
C THR A 701 9.14 -7.81 -9.92
N PRO A 702 9.10 -9.15 -9.93
CA PRO A 702 8.68 -9.95 -11.08
C PRO A 702 7.17 -9.97 -11.34
N TYR A 703 6.41 -9.04 -10.83
CA TYR A 703 4.96 -9.16 -10.82
C TYR A 703 4.22 -8.10 -11.59
N TRP A 704 4.41 -8.16 -12.87
CA TRP A 704 3.31 -7.88 -13.76
C TRP A 704 2.78 -9.26 -14.18
N PRO A 705 1.55 -9.66 -13.79
CA PRO A 705 1.07 -10.96 -14.21
C PRO A 705 1.05 -10.97 -15.74
N PRO A 706 1.89 -11.78 -16.41
CA PRO A 706 1.88 -11.87 -17.84
C PRO A 706 0.55 -12.39 -18.39
N GLU A 707 -0.29 -12.89 -17.51
CA GLU A 707 -1.45 -13.69 -17.81
C GLU A 707 -2.78 -13.13 -17.37
N VAL A 708 -2.88 -11.87 -17.02
CA VAL A 708 -4.18 -11.21 -17.04
C VAL A 708 -4.58 -10.96 -18.48
N ASP A 709 -4.51 -12.01 -19.28
CA ASP A 709 -5.18 -12.04 -20.56
C ASP A 709 -6.52 -12.73 -20.40
N ASP A 710 -7.39 -12.10 -19.64
CA ASP A 710 -8.83 -12.29 -19.71
C ASP A 710 -9.41 -11.65 -21.00
N GLY A 711 -8.52 -11.32 -21.98
CA GLY A 711 -8.89 -10.51 -23.13
C GLY A 711 -8.97 -9.01 -22.82
N SER A 712 -8.74 -8.60 -21.58
CA SER A 712 -8.55 -7.21 -21.20
C SER A 712 -7.08 -6.85 -21.33
N ALA A 713 -6.73 -6.06 -22.33
CA ALA A 713 -5.37 -5.76 -22.71
C ALA A 713 -4.59 -4.89 -21.70
N GLU A 714 -5.11 -4.58 -20.51
CA GLU A 714 -4.51 -3.61 -19.61
C GLU A 714 -4.67 -3.99 -18.13
N PRO A 715 -3.64 -3.67 -17.27
CA PRO A 715 -3.81 -3.76 -15.83
C PRO A 715 -5.06 -3.01 -15.40
N PRO A 716 -5.70 -3.40 -14.31
CA PRO A 716 -6.91 -2.73 -13.86
C PRO A 716 -6.62 -1.26 -13.65
N LEU A 717 -7.11 -0.42 -14.55
CA LEU A 717 -6.93 1.04 -14.54
C LEU A 717 -7.33 1.67 -13.22
N ARG A 718 -8.21 1.01 -12.46
CA ARG A 718 -8.63 1.39 -11.11
C ARG A 718 -7.48 1.54 -10.10
N GLU A 719 -6.32 1.01 -10.41
CA GLU A 719 -5.14 1.13 -9.55
C GLU A 719 -4.36 2.42 -9.81
N TYR A 720 -4.70 3.13 -10.89
CA TYR A 720 -4.05 4.39 -11.23
C TYR A 720 -4.82 5.62 -10.71
N PHE A 721 -4.06 6.66 -10.45
CA PHE A 721 -4.55 7.98 -10.10
C PHE A 721 -4.02 9.01 -11.09
N VAL A 722 -4.85 9.99 -11.44
CA VAL A 722 -4.46 11.16 -12.21
C VAL A 722 -4.26 12.32 -11.23
N THR A 723 -3.04 12.85 -11.17
CA THR A 723 -2.72 14.05 -10.39
C THR A 723 -2.34 15.18 -11.32
N VAL A 724 -2.95 16.35 -11.15
CA VAL A 724 -2.61 17.55 -11.92
C VAL A 724 -1.38 18.21 -11.31
N MET A 725 -0.24 18.12 -12.01
CA MET A 725 1.05 18.61 -11.55
C MET A 725 1.27 20.10 -11.83
N LYS A 726 0.75 20.62 -12.96
CA LYS A 726 0.88 22.02 -13.37
C LYS A 726 -0.33 22.46 -14.18
N GLY A 727 -0.67 23.75 -14.08
CA GLY A 727 -1.72 24.39 -14.86
C GLY A 727 -3.07 24.36 -14.16
N ARG A 728 -4.13 24.57 -14.94
CA ARG A 728 -5.48 24.62 -14.39
C ARG A 728 -5.82 23.28 -13.70
N GLY A 729 -6.29 23.36 -12.47
CA GLY A 729 -6.59 22.19 -11.64
C GLY A 729 -5.41 21.66 -10.82
N GLN A 730 -4.26 22.32 -10.79
CA GLN A 730 -3.07 21.89 -10.05
C GLN A 730 -3.37 21.50 -8.61
N GLY A 731 -2.77 20.38 -8.17
CA GLY A 731 -2.93 19.84 -6.82
C GLY A 731 -4.06 18.83 -6.67
N GLN A 732 -5.02 18.78 -7.59
CA GLN A 732 -6.10 17.80 -7.52
C GLN A 732 -5.67 16.40 -7.95
N THR A 733 -6.20 15.38 -7.26
CA THR A 733 -5.96 13.96 -7.55
C THR A 733 -7.29 13.20 -7.65
N ARG A 734 -7.42 12.33 -8.65
CA ARG A 734 -8.60 11.47 -8.87
C ARG A 734 -8.19 10.06 -9.24
N ARG A 735 -8.94 9.08 -8.77
CA ARG A 735 -8.75 7.68 -9.12
C ARG A 735 -9.32 7.37 -10.49
N VAL A 736 -8.62 6.60 -11.29
CA VAL A 736 -9.13 6.09 -12.57
C VAL A 736 -10.06 4.91 -12.29
N VAL A 737 -11.25 4.93 -12.89
CA VAL A 737 -12.23 3.85 -12.74
C VAL A 737 -12.52 3.13 -14.06
N GLY A 738 -12.01 3.66 -15.16
CA GLY A 738 -12.18 3.06 -16.48
C GLY A 738 -11.50 3.87 -17.58
N ARG A 739 -11.55 3.33 -18.78
CA ARG A 739 -11.04 3.97 -19.99
C ARG A 739 -12.05 3.84 -21.14
N ALA A 740 -12.16 4.88 -21.93
CA ALA A 740 -12.90 4.90 -23.18
C ALA A 740 -12.04 5.62 -24.24
N GLU A 741 -11.43 4.85 -25.14
CA GLU A 741 -10.44 5.34 -26.11
C GLU A 741 -9.30 6.12 -25.42
N GLU A 742 -9.08 7.38 -25.73
CA GLU A 742 -8.07 8.24 -25.11
C GLU A 742 -8.52 8.87 -23.77
N LYS A 743 -9.75 8.59 -23.32
CA LYS A 743 -10.30 9.15 -22.08
C LYS A 743 -10.12 8.23 -20.90
N LEU A 744 -9.55 8.74 -19.83
CA LEU A 744 -9.58 8.10 -18.53
C LEU A 744 -10.79 8.61 -17.75
N LEU A 745 -11.64 7.68 -17.31
CA LEU A 745 -12.83 7.96 -16.49
C LEU A 745 -12.43 7.97 -15.03
N LEU A 746 -13.00 8.89 -14.25
CA LEU A 746 -12.57 9.17 -12.88
C LEU A 746 -13.66 8.85 -11.86
N ASP A 747 -13.26 8.52 -10.65
CA ASP A 747 -14.13 8.14 -9.54
C ASP A 747 -15.11 9.26 -9.11
N ARG A 748 -14.71 10.49 -9.26
CA ARG A 748 -15.51 11.67 -8.85
C ARG A 748 -15.17 12.89 -9.71
N PRO A 749 -16.05 13.88 -9.76
CA PRO A 749 -15.79 15.09 -10.52
C PRO A 749 -14.56 15.87 -10.00
N TRP A 750 -13.90 16.57 -10.91
CA TRP A 750 -12.95 17.62 -10.55
C TRP A 750 -13.70 18.77 -9.84
N ARG A 751 -13.08 19.38 -8.87
CA ARG A 751 -13.58 20.67 -8.33
C ARG A 751 -13.53 21.73 -9.43
N ILE A 752 -12.40 21.82 -10.11
CA ILE A 752 -12.19 22.60 -11.32
C ILE A 752 -11.56 21.69 -12.36
N ALA A 753 -12.24 21.46 -13.47
CA ALA A 753 -11.72 20.62 -14.53
C ALA A 753 -10.39 21.18 -15.08
N PRO A 754 -9.37 20.36 -15.26
CA PRO A 754 -8.13 20.74 -15.92
C PRO A 754 -8.38 21.25 -17.34
N ALA A 755 -7.50 22.09 -17.85
CA ALA A 755 -7.53 22.52 -19.24
C ALA A 755 -6.63 21.66 -20.13
N ALA A 756 -6.81 21.76 -21.44
CA ALA A 756 -5.83 21.28 -22.38
C ALA A 756 -4.46 21.95 -22.09
N GLY A 757 -3.38 21.16 -22.15
CA GLY A 757 -2.04 21.61 -21.78
C GLY A 757 -1.70 21.54 -20.28
N SER A 758 -2.67 21.28 -19.38
CA SER A 758 -2.36 20.98 -17.99
C SER A 758 -1.52 19.69 -17.91
N ILE A 759 -0.44 19.71 -17.15
CA ILE A 759 0.47 18.57 -16.99
C ILE A 759 -0.08 17.64 -15.91
N VAL A 760 -0.16 16.37 -16.23
CA VAL A 760 -0.62 15.32 -15.28
C VAL A 760 0.41 14.20 -15.12
N ALA A 761 0.38 13.58 -13.94
CA ALA A 761 0.99 12.29 -13.67
C ALA A 761 -0.11 11.24 -13.50
N VAL A 762 0.01 10.10 -14.18
CA VAL A 762 -0.85 8.93 -14.01
C VAL A 762 -0.01 7.82 -13.43
N ALA A 763 -0.22 7.48 -12.18
CA ALA A 763 0.63 6.53 -11.46
C ALA A 763 -0.16 5.72 -10.41
N THR A 764 0.37 4.57 -10.02
CA THR A 764 -0.04 3.90 -8.78
C THR A 764 0.42 4.74 -7.59
N MET A 765 -0.30 4.69 -6.48
CA MET A 765 -0.14 5.71 -5.45
C MET A 765 -0.36 5.18 -4.03
N PHE A 766 0.31 5.83 -3.08
CA PHE A 766 -0.09 5.83 -1.67
C PHE A 766 -1.05 7.00 -1.44
N HIS A 767 -2.31 6.70 -1.21
CA HIS A 767 -3.34 7.73 -1.14
C HIS A 767 -4.20 7.56 0.12
N GLN A 768 -4.30 8.63 0.91
CA GLN A 768 -5.19 8.70 2.08
C GLN A 768 -4.93 7.61 3.13
N ASN A 769 -3.67 7.22 3.37
CA ASN A 769 -3.34 6.30 4.45
C ASN A 769 -3.14 7.05 5.76
N LEU A 770 -3.52 6.40 6.87
CA LEU A 770 -3.36 6.88 8.25
C LEU A 770 -2.25 6.09 8.93
N ILE A 771 -1.17 6.76 9.32
CA ILE A 771 -0.02 6.17 10.03
C ILE A 771 -0.01 6.81 11.42
N VAL A 772 -0.62 6.13 12.42
CA VAL A 772 -1.00 6.77 13.69
C VAL A 772 -0.45 6.02 14.89
N GLY A 773 0.21 6.72 15.80
CA GLY A 773 0.59 6.16 17.10
C GLY A 773 1.62 5.02 17.05
N ASN A 774 2.34 4.84 15.95
CA ASN A 774 3.33 3.76 15.83
C ASN A 774 4.61 4.10 16.59
N HIS A 775 5.34 3.06 17.03
CA HIS A 775 6.61 3.19 17.72
C HIS A 775 7.77 2.59 16.92
N THR A 776 8.70 3.43 16.48
CA THR A 776 9.81 3.05 15.59
C THR A 776 11.17 3.43 16.19
N PRO A 777 11.73 2.63 17.09
CA PRO A 777 13.07 2.86 17.63
C PRO A 777 14.16 2.23 16.75
N ASP A 778 15.40 2.75 16.88
CA ASP A 778 16.65 2.09 16.49
C ASP A 778 16.73 1.65 15.00
N GLY A 779 16.34 2.50 14.06
CA GLY A 779 16.37 2.22 12.63
C GLY A 779 17.35 3.08 11.82
N MET A 780 17.22 2.98 10.49
CA MET A 780 17.89 3.90 9.57
C MET A 780 17.07 5.17 9.36
N THR A 781 15.82 5.04 8.97
CA THR A 781 14.84 6.13 8.81
C THR A 781 13.58 5.75 9.57
N GLY A 782 12.95 6.68 10.25
CA GLY A 782 11.74 6.37 11.03
C GLY A 782 10.54 6.06 10.15
N ILE A 783 9.87 7.09 9.64
CA ILE A 783 8.75 6.95 8.71
C ILE A 783 9.12 7.66 7.41
N GLN A 784 9.06 6.93 6.31
CA GLN A 784 9.42 7.40 4.99
C GLN A 784 8.25 7.31 4.02
N LEU A 785 7.86 8.45 3.45
CA LEU A 785 7.01 8.53 2.27
C LEU A 785 7.90 8.78 1.06
N TRP A 786 8.04 7.77 0.21
CA TRP A 786 8.90 7.80 -0.95
C TRP A 786 8.09 7.75 -2.24
N ILE A 787 7.93 8.89 -2.90
CA ILE A 787 7.30 9.02 -4.22
C ILE A 787 5.81 8.63 -4.24
N SER A 788 5.03 9.27 -5.08
CA SER A 788 3.59 8.97 -5.31
C SER A 788 2.75 8.92 -4.02
N CYS A 789 3.01 9.83 -3.10
CA CYS A 789 2.30 9.89 -1.82
C CYS A 789 1.42 11.14 -1.77
N VAL A 790 0.11 10.94 -1.69
CA VAL A 790 -0.86 12.04 -1.69
C VAL A 790 -1.87 11.89 -0.55
N GLU A 791 -2.09 12.97 0.20
CA GLU A 791 -3.08 13.07 1.27
C GLU A 791 -2.90 12.04 2.42
N ASN A 792 -1.69 11.53 2.64
CA ASN A 792 -1.42 10.65 3.77
C ASN A 792 -1.24 11.45 5.05
N VAL A 793 -1.59 10.84 6.18
CA VAL A 793 -1.45 11.42 7.53
C VAL A 793 -0.48 10.59 8.35
N ILE A 794 0.51 11.27 8.95
CA ILE A 794 1.47 10.70 9.89
C ILE A 794 1.25 11.39 11.24
N ALA A 795 0.57 10.75 12.19
CA ALA A 795 0.13 11.43 13.40
C ALA A 795 0.46 10.68 14.70
N GLY A 796 0.92 11.41 15.70
CA GLY A 796 1.11 10.89 17.05
C GLY A 796 2.12 9.74 17.17
N ASN A 797 3.02 9.55 16.19
CA ASN A 797 4.00 8.48 16.22
C ASN A 797 5.19 8.84 17.11
N THR A 798 5.80 7.83 17.74
CA THR A 798 7.05 7.96 18.49
C THR A 798 8.19 7.33 17.72
N ILE A 799 9.16 8.15 17.32
CA ILE A 799 10.28 7.78 16.46
C ILE A 799 11.57 8.09 17.23
N ALA A 800 12.46 7.12 17.39
CA ALA A 800 13.66 7.35 18.16
C ALA A 800 14.91 6.69 17.58
N ARG A 801 16.05 7.34 17.75
CA ARG A 801 17.40 6.84 17.45
C ARG A 801 17.60 6.34 16.03
N GLN A 802 17.10 7.13 15.05
CA GLN A 802 17.31 6.82 13.63
C GLN A 802 18.66 7.35 13.16
N ARG A 803 19.36 6.58 12.33
CA ARG A 803 20.65 7.02 11.73
C ARG A 803 20.46 8.08 10.64
N LYS A 804 19.28 8.16 10.07
CA LYS A 804 18.80 9.09 9.04
C LYS A 804 17.62 9.89 9.60
N PRO A 805 16.87 10.66 8.80
CA PRO A 805 15.73 11.40 9.32
C PRO A 805 14.69 10.55 10.04
N GLY A 806 14.09 11.12 11.09
CA GLY A 806 12.94 10.51 11.75
C GLY A 806 11.70 10.49 10.85
N LEU A 807 11.38 11.64 10.26
CA LEU A 807 10.35 11.77 9.23
C LEU A 807 11.02 12.10 7.89
N PHE A 808 10.70 11.35 6.84
CA PHE A 808 11.29 11.56 5.54
C PHE A 808 10.21 11.56 4.45
N LEU A 809 9.97 12.74 3.85
CA LEU A 809 9.00 12.96 2.78
C LEU A 809 9.77 13.27 1.50
N TYR A 810 9.69 12.39 0.51
CA TYR A 810 10.49 12.47 -0.70
C TYR A 810 9.63 12.50 -1.96
N GLY A 811 9.62 13.65 -2.63
CA GLY A 811 9.06 13.82 -3.96
C GLY A 811 10.12 13.56 -5.03
N ASN A 812 9.83 12.73 -6.00
CA ASN A 812 10.80 12.40 -7.04
C ASN A 812 10.43 12.95 -8.42
N GLY A 813 11.45 13.47 -9.10
CA GLY A 813 11.44 13.69 -10.51
C GLY A 813 12.68 13.05 -11.08
N THR A 814 12.65 11.78 -11.40
CA THR A 814 13.78 11.17 -12.07
C THR A 814 13.62 11.22 -13.56
N THR A 815 14.58 11.81 -14.19
CA THR A 815 14.95 11.45 -15.54
C THR A 815 15.93 10.32 -15.46
N LEU A 816 15.78 9.37 -16.34
CA LEU A 816 16.80 8.38 -16.56
C LEU A 816 18.11 9.01 -17.00
N ALA A 817 19.16 8.70 -16.27
CA ALA A 817 20.45 8.63 -16.92
C ALA A 817 20.34 7.60 -18.06
N SER A 818 20.87 7.91 -19.23
CA SER A 818 20.93 7.03 -20.40
C SER A 818 21.56 5.64 -20.15
N SER A 819 22.12 5.42 -18.97
CA SER A 819 22.76 4.22 -18.50
C SER A 819 21.89 3.29 -17.64
N MET A 820 20.67 3.75 -17.24
CA MET A 820 19.76 2.89 -16.45
C MET A 820 18.88 2.04 -17.37
N PRO A 821 18.58 0.79 -16.99
CA PRO A 821 17.64 -0.05 -17.75
C PRO A 821 16.33 0.68 -18.01
N ARG A 822 15.71 0.46 -19.16
CA ARG A 822 14.46 1.08 -19.60
C ARG A 822 13.30 0.92 -18.61
N THR A 823 13.50 0.14 -17.57
CA THR A 823 12.54 -0.25 -16.55
C THR A 823 12.46 0.71 -15.37
N TRP A 824 13.41 1.61 -15.20
CA TRP A 824 13.50 2.47 -14.02
C TRP A 824 13.15 3.91 -14.36
N ASN A 825 12.14 4.42 -13.70
CA ASN A 825 11.86 5.83 -13.49
C ASN A 825 11.69 6.71 -14.70
N ARG A 826 10.46 6.92 -15.03
CA ARG A 826 10.15 7.90 -16.06
C ARG A 826 8.91 8.65 -15.65
N GLY A 827 9.12 9.89 -15.29
CA GLY A 827 8.07 10.80 -14.90
C GLY A 827 8.23 11.37 -13.50
N ILE A 828 7.38 12.30 -13.19
CA ILE A 828 7.34 12.97 -11.89
C ILE A 828 6.14 12.46 -11.13
N SER A 829 6.39 11.99 -9.93
CA SER A 829 5.35 11.49 -9.04
C SER A 829 5.09 12.48 -7.90
N PRO A 830 3.83 12.76 -7.57
CA PRO A 830 3.48 13.77 -6.58
C PRO A 830 3.81 13.35 -5.15
N LEU A 831 4.22 14.33 -4.36
CA LEU A 831 4.23 14.30 -2.89
C LEU A 831 3.33 15.44 -2.40
N PHE A 832 2.02 15.27 -2.45
CA PHE A 832 1.07 16.36 -2.29
C PHE A 832 0.18 16.16 -1.06
N TRP A 833 -0.04 17.26 -0.32
CA TRP A 833 -1.04 17.34 0.76
C TRP A 833 -0.87 16.34 1.91
N ASN A 834 0.34 15.82 2.12
CA ASN A 834 0.62 14.96 3.25
C ASN A 834 0.73 15.80 4.53
N VAL A 835 0.27 15.26 5.64
CA VAL A 835 0.29 15.91 6.95
C VAL A 835 1.09 15.06 7.93
N ALA A 836 2.07 15.68 8.58
CA ALA A 836 2.79 15.09 9.72
C ALA A 836 2.48 15.94 10.96
N GLU A 837 1.74 15.38 11.93
CA GLU A 837 1.30 16.14 13.09
C GLU A 837 1.39 15.36 14.40
N GLY A 838 1.73 16.08 15.47
CA GLY A 838 1.77 15.53 16.82
C GLY A 838 2.80 14.41 17.03
N ASN A 839 3.77 14.25 16.14
CA ASN A 839 4.80 13.21 16.26
C ASN A 839 5.89 13.62 17.22
N ARG A 840 6.44 12.63 17.94
CA ARG A 840 7.62 12.77 18.79
C ARG A 840 8.81 12.06 18.12
N VAL A 841 9.84 12.84 17.77
CA VAL A 841 11.03 12.36 17.07
C VAL A 841 12.27 12.67 17.90
N GLU A 842 13.04 11.65 18.29
CA GLU A 842 14.16 11.79 19.21
C GLU A 842 15.46 11.16 18.68
N GLU A 843 16.57 11.85 18.89
CA GLU A 843 17.93 11.33 18.65
C GLU A 843 18.16 10.82 17.21
N CYS A 844 17.48 11.41 16.24
CA CYS A 844 17.65 11.11 14.83
C CYS A 844 18.75 11.96 14.19
N SER A 845 19.19 11.63 12.98
CA SER A 845 20.14 12.49 12.26
C SER A 845 19.49 13.84 11.95
N ALA A 846 18.31 13.85 11.40
CA ALA A 846 17.43 14.99 11.32
C ALA A 846 16.06 14.63 11.90
N GLY A 847 15.33 15.60 12.44
CA GLY A 847 13.98 15.36 12.92
C GLY A 847 13.02 15.07 11.76
N ALA A 848 12.92 16.01 10.83
CA ALA A 848 12.14 15.85 9.60
C ALA A 848 12.92 16.38 8.38
N LEU A 849 12.82 15.64 7.27
CA LEU A 849 13.34 16.04 5.97
C LEU A 849 12.20 15.98 4.94
N VAL A 850 11.89 17.13 4.35
CA VAL A 850 11.08 17.21 3.13
C VAL A 850 12.00 17.54 1.97
N THR A 851 12.05 16.67 0.99
CA THR A 851 12.97 16.85 -0.13
C THR A 851 12.35 16.44 -1.45
N SER A 852 12.94 16.87 -2.51
CA SER A 852 12.65 16.41 -3.87
C SER A 852 13.89 15.79 -4.50
N GLY A 853 13.70 14.76 -5.29
CA GLY A 853 14.76 14.18 -6.10
C GLY A 853 15.07 15.04 -7.31
N ASP A 854 16.34 15.07 -7.69
CA ASP A 854 16.81 15.84 -8.81
C ASP A 854 16.96 15.02 -10.04
N SER A 855 16.55 15.63 -11.13
CA SER A 855 17.10 15.30 -12.40
C SER A 855 17.79 16.55 -12.96
N PRO A 856 19.08 16.50 -13.21
CA PRO A 856 19.78 17.62 -13.81
C PRO A 856 19.35 17.88 -15.27
N THR A 857 18.50 17.03 -15.84
CA THR A 857 18.16 17.06 -17.26
C THR A 857 16.74 17.47 -17.58
N LEU A 858 15.84 17.61 -16.59
CA LEU A 858 14.53 18.23 -16.79
C LEU A 858 14.47 19.52 -15.99
N PRO A 859 14.35 20.68 -16.65
CA PRO A 859 13.96 21.90 -15.97
C PRO A 859 12.54 21.66 -15.44
N VAL A 860 12.41 21.52 -14.12
CA VAL A 860 11.13 21.35 -13.49
C VAL A 860 10.60 22.71 -13.10
N GLU A 861 9.73 23.22 -13.92
CA GLU A 861 9.04 24.49 -13.70
C GLU A 861 7.81 24.38 -12.80
N PHE A 862 7.70 23.32 -11.97
CA PHE A 862 6.57 23.09 -11.08
C PHE A 862 6.94 22.23 -9.87
N PRO A 863 6.22 22.35 -8.74
CA PRO A 863 6.54 21.62 -7.53
C PRO A 863 6.29 20.11 -7.69
N ARG A 864 7.22 19.33 -7.17
CA ARG A 864 7.11 17.87 -6.97
C ARG A 864 6.52 17.54 -5.61
N ALA A 865 6.74 18.45 -4.65
CA ALA A 865 6.12 18.42 -3.34
C ALA A 865 5.28 19.69 -3.17
N LEU A 866 3.99 19.53 -2.87
CA LEU A 866 3.04 20.65 -2.78
C LEU A 866 2.14 20.50 -1.56
N GLY A 867 2.02 21.58 -0.80
CA GLY A 867 1.02 21.71 0.26
C GLY A 867 1.19 20.73 1.43
N ASN A 868 2.39 20.21 1.65
CA ASN A 868 2.65 19.34 2.79
C ASN A 868 2.69 20.16 4.09
N VAL A 869 2.24 19.55 5.20
CA VAL A 869 2.13 20.22 6.50
C VAL A 869 2.90 19.43 7.55
N LEU A 870 3.77 20.15 8.30
CA LEU A 870 4.41 19.64 9.51
C LEU A 870 3.96 20.54 10.67
N ARG A 871 3.12 20.03 11.57
CA ARG A 871 2.61 20.82 12.71
C ARG A 871 2.56 20.03 14.00
N HIS A 872 2.69 20.75 15.11
CA HIS A 872 2.60 20.17 16.45
C HIS A 872 3.57 19.03 16.74
N ASN A 873 4.68 18.91 15.99
CA ASN A 873 5.66 17.86 16.21
C ASN A 873 6.72 18.31 17.23
N SER A 874 7.30 17.34 17.94
CA SER A 874 8.44 17.52 18.82
C SER A 874 9.66 16.82 18.26
N PHE A 875 10.70 17.57 17.93
CA PHE A 875 11.99 17.08 17.43
C PHE A 875 13.05 17.31 18.50
N ILE A 876 13.61 16.24 19.06
CA ILE A 876 14.44 16.28 20.25
C ILE A 876 15.81 15.68 19.95
N ARG A 877 16.88 16.42 20.23
CA ARG A 877 18.28 15.99 20.06
C ARG A 877 18.58 15.46 18.65
N SER A 878 18.16 16.20 17.61
CA SER A 878 18.54 15.92 16.24
C SER A 878 20.01 16.24 16.00
N ARG A 879 20.76 15.30 15.39
CA ARG A 879 22.22 15.47 15.24
C ARG A 879 22.61 16.57 14.24
N THR A 880 21.76 16.83 13.27
CA THR A 880 21.93 17.92 12.30
C THR A 880 20.78 18.90 12.42
N ASP A 881 19.72 18.69 11.67
CA ASP A 881 18.59 19.61 11.58
C ASP A 881 17.38 19.10 12.37
N GLY A 882 16.61 20.02 12.96
CA GLY A 882 15.30 19.68 13.50
C GLY A 882 14.31 19.43 12.35
N VAL A 883 14.14 20.42 11.49
CA VAL A 883 13.32 20.33 10.27
C VAL A 883 14.13 20.91 9.11
N VAL A 884 14.21 20.18 8.01
CA VAL A 884 14.88 20.65 6.80
C VAL A 884 14.01 20.48 5.56
N LEU A 885 13.90 21.53 4.77
CA LEU A 885 13.26 21.56 3.46
C LEU A 885 14.34 21.85 2.41
N THR A 886 14.70 20.87 1.61
CA THR A 886 15.77 21.01 0.62
C THR A 886 15.60 20.07 -0.55
N SER A 887 16.14 20.41 -1.70
CA SER A 887 16.27 19.44 -2.79
C SER A 887 17.54 18.58 -2.61
N ARG A 888 17.52 17.40 -3.16
CA ARG A 888 18.65 16.46 -3.09
C ARG A 888 19.86 16.94 -3.90
N GLY A 889 19.67 17.77 -4.93
CA GLY A 889 20.73 18.38 -5.72
C GLY A 889 21.53 19.42 -4.92
N ALA A 890 20.84 20.27 -4.17
CA ALA A 890 21.49 21.21 -3.28
C ALA A 890 22.36 20.51 -2.24
N ALA A 891 21.93 19.36 -1.73
CA ALA A 891 22.71 18.53 -0.81
C ALA A 891 23.98 17.93 -1.44
N LYS A 892 24.08 17.88 -2.77
CA LYS A 892 25.27 17.42 -3.52
C LYS A 892 26.12 18.57 -4.09
N GLY A 893 25.86 19.81 -3.66
CA GLY A 893 26.58 20.99 -4.15
C GLY A 893 26.18 21.46 -5.55
N VAL A 894 25.12 20.93 -6.12
CA VAL A 894 24.51 21.44 -7.34
C VAL A 894 23.48 22.48 -6.93
N ALA A 895 23.59 23.72 -7.39
CA ALA A 895 22.59 24.76 -7.12
C ALA A 895 21.28 24.36 -7.81
N ASP A 896 20.32 23.83 -7.04
CA ASP A 896 18.97 23.65 -7.52
C ASP A 896 18.19 24.96 -7.28
N THR A 897 17.98 25.67 -8.37
CA THR A 897 17.24 26.93 -8.39
C THR A 897 15.75 26.73 -8.69
N SER A 898 15.31 25.48 -8.86
CA SER A 898 13.92 25.15 -9.14
C SER A 898 13.09 25.10 -7.86
N ALA A 899 11.91 25.72 -7.87
CA ALA A 899 10.92 25.63 -6.80
C ALA A 899 10.27 24.23 -6.77
N SER A 900 11.05 23.22 -6.45
CA SER A 900 10.62 21.81 -6.48
C SER A 900 9.77 21.42 -5.27
N ILE A 901 9.83 22.19 -4.19
CA ILE A 901 9.02 22.07 -2.98
C ILE A 901 8.25 23.39 -2.82
N ALA A 902 6.95 23.38 -2.74
CA ALA A 902 6.14 24.58 -2.63
C ALA A 902 4.96 24.44 -1.66
N GLY A 903 4.56 25.55 -1.09
CA GLY A 903 3.40 25.63 -0.21
C GLY A 903 3.52 24.80 1.06
N THR A 904 4.73 24.51 1.52
CA THR A 904 4.94 23.73 2.75
C THR A 904 4.67 24.60 3.98
N ILE A 905 3.87 24.07 4.90
CA ILE A 905 3.56 24.73 6.18
C ILE A 905 4.29 23.99 7.30
N VAL A 906 5.14 24.69 8.02
CA VAL A 906 5.85 24.22 9.19
C VAL A 906 5.47 25.13 10.36
N GLU A 907 4.59 24.66 11.25
CA GLU A 907 4.05 25.49 12.31
C GLU A 907 3.80 24.73 13.61
N PHE A 908 3.88 25.46 14.73
CA PHE A 908 3.67 24.91 16.09
C PHE A 908 4.57 23.71 16.43
N ASN A 909 5.73 23.58 15.77
CA ASN A 909 6.67 22.52 16.10
C ASN A 909 7.64 23.00 17.17
N VAL A 910 8.14 22.06 17.96
CA VAL A 910 9.18 22.26 18.95
C VAL A 910 10.44 21.53 18.50
N VAL A 911 11.53 22.24 18.29
CA VAL A 911 12.85 21.67 18.08
C VAL A 911 13.69 21.91 19.31
N ARG A 912 14.23 20.86 19.91
CA ARG A 912 15.09 20.91 21.08
C ARG A 912 16.43 20.25 20.78
N ASP A 913 17.49 21.03 20.96
CA ASP A 913 18.88 20.59 20.82
C ASP A 913 19.17 19.98 19.44
N ALA A 914 19.17 20.82 18.39
CA ALA A 914 19.62 20.52 17.04
C ALA A 914 20.77 21.45 16.64
N GLN A 915 21.61 21.07 15.67
CA GLN A 915 22.63 21.98 15.13
C GLN A 915 21.97 23.15 14.36
N THR A 916 20.94 22.83 13.58
CA THR A 916 20.02 23.82 12.97
C THR A 916 18.60 23.41 13.33
N ALA A 917 17.82 24.28 13.95
CA ALA A 917 16.46 23.90 14.31
C ALA A 917 15.54 23.85 13.07
N TYR A 918 15.56 24.87 12.24
CA TYR A 918 14.74 24.95 11.02
C TYR A 918 15.58 25.42 9.85
N HIS A 919 15.65 24.63 8.80
CA HIS A 919 16.45 24.88 7.60
C HIS A 919 15.55 24.88 6.36
N VAL A 920 15.51 25.98 5.62
CA VAL A 920 14.77 26.14 4.36
C VAL A 920 15.74 26.53 3.26
N ALA A 921 15.99 25.63 2.33
CA ALA A 921 16.86 25.85 1.18
C ALA A 921 16.15 26.63 0.05
N ALA A 922 16.90 27.14 -0.91
CA ALA A 922 16.38 27.90 -2.06
C ALA A 922 15.35 27.13 -2.91
N SER A 923 15.42 25.80 -2.91
CA SER A 923 14.48 24.93 -3.63
C SER A 923 13.10 24.81 -2.96
N ALA A 924 12.92 25.30 -1.74
CA ALA A 924 11.65 25.28 -1.01
C ALA A 924 11.01 26.67 -1.06
N ASP A 925 10.08 26.85 -1.97
CA ASP A 925 9.40 28.13 -2.22
C ASP A 925 8.01 28.17 -1.56
N ALA A 926 7.48 29.39 -1.38
CA ALA A 926 6.16 29.61 -0.80
C ALA A 926 5.96 28.83 0.54
N THR A 927 6.97 28.88 1.40
CA THR A 927 7.01 28.18 2.69
C THR A 927 6.49 29.06 3.81
N VAL A 928 5.82 28.48 4.80
CA VAL A 928 5.44 29.16 6.05
C VAL A 928 6.20 28.53 7.22
N LEU A 929 6.98 29.31 7.94
CA LEU A 929 7.57 28.98 9.24
C LEU A 929 6.90 29.82 10.32
N ARG A 930 6.01 29.25 11.11
CA ARG A 930 5.20 30.02 12.02
C ARG A 930 4.98 29.34 13.36
N ARG A 931 5.00 30.09 14.46
CA ARG A 931 4.74 29.58 15.81
C ARG A 931 5.62 28.37 16.21
N ASN A 932 6.80 28.24 15.61
CA ASN A 932 7.74 27.20 15.98
C ASN A 932 8.63 27.67 17.14
N HIS A 933 9.07 26.71 17.96
CA HIS A 933 9.99 26.94 19.06
C HIS A 933 11.32 26.23 18.80
N ALA A 934 12.43 26.94 19.01
CA ALA A 934 13.78 26.39 19.01
C ALA A 934 14.39 26.52 20.41
N TYR A 935 14.68 25.37 21.04
CA TYR A 935 15.32 25.31 22.35
C TYR A 935 16.73 24.75 22.23
N PHE A 936 17.71 25.39 22.87
CA PHE A 936 19.11 25.01 22.86
C PHE A 936 19.61 24.90 24.29
N TRP A 937 19.53 23.70 24.88
CA TRP A 937 19.95 23.44 26.27
C TRP A 937 21.26 22.67 26.36
N TYR A 938 21.53 21.81 25.38
CA TYR A 938 22.71 20.98 25.34
C TYR A 938 23.40 21.08 23.97
N PRO A 939 24.76 21.04 23.94
CA PRO A 939 25.49 20.99 22.69
C PRO A 939 25.19 19.70 21.95
N VAL A 940 25.04 19.79 20.63
CA VAL A 940 24.79 18.63 19.75
C VAL A 940 26.12 18.16 19.17
N ASN A 941 26.41 16.87 19.25
CA ASN A 941 27.59 16.23 18.67
C ASN A 941 28.94 16.83 19.10
N ASN A 942 29.08 17.38 20.30
CA ASN A 942 30.26 18.10 20.75
C ASN A 942 30.73 19.22 19.79
N SER A 943 29.80 19.76 19.00
CA SER A 943 30.08 20.82 18.06
C SER A 943 30.49 22.08 18.81
N THR A 944 31.62 22.68 18.41
CA THR A 944 32.05 23.99 18.87
C THR A 944 31.32 25.14 18.13
N ASN A 945 30.55 24.80 17.09
CA ASN A 945 29.77 25.79 16.35
C ASN A 945 28.50 26.15 17.11
N ALA A 946 28.18 27.41 17.20
CA ALA A 946 26.93 27.88 17.76
C ALA A 946 25.73 27.31 16.95
N PRO A 947 24.69 26.81 17.62
CA PRO A 947 23.50 26.30 16.92
C PRO A 947 22.76 27.44 16.19
N VAL A 948 22.04 27.08 15.16
CA VAL A 948 21.25 27.99 14.32
C VAL A 948 19.76 27.71 14.53
N ALA A 949 19.01 28.73 14.93
CA ALA A 949 17.56 28.55 15.10
C ALA A 949 16.82 28.47 13.76
N PHE A 950 17.08 29.40 12.85
CA PHE A 950 16.44 29.45 11.53
C PHE A 950 17.50 29.75 10.47
N ALA A 951 17.76 28.80 9.58
CA ALA A 951 18.59 28.97 8.41
C ALA A 951 17.68 29.00 7.20
N VAL A 952 17.57 30.16 6.53
CA VAL A 952 16.70 30.32 5.37
C VAL A 952 17.55 30.84 4.22
N ASP A 953 17.61 30.08 3.13
CA ASP A 953 18.21 30.54 1.90
C ASP A 953 17.17 31.32 1.09
N SER A 954 17.32 32.64 1.12
CA SER A 954 16.37 33.59 0.59
C SER A 954 16.59 33.96 -0.87
N THR A 955 17.61 33.39 -1.54
CA THR A 955 17.96 33.82 -2.91
C THR A 955 16.85 33.62 -3.92
N ASN A 956 15.97 32.60 -3.73
CA ASN A 956 14.84 32.31 -4.60
C ASN A 956 13.55 31.95 -3.87
N ALA A 957 13.55 31.92 -2.54
CA ALA A 957 12.44 31.42 -1.77
C ALA A 957 11.55 32.52 -1.21
N THR A 958 10.24 32.38 -1.38
CA THR A 958 9.27 33.15 -0.59
C THR A 958 8.99 32.34 0.69
N CYS A 959 9.58 32.78 1.78
CA CYS A 959 9.37 32.16 3.09
C CYS A 959 8.75 33.19 4.05
N ALA A 960 7.55 32.88 4.55
CA ALA A 960 6.91 33.68 5.60
C ALA A 960 7.38 33.18 6.96
N ILE A 961 8.12 34.01 7.70
CA ILE A 961 8.67 33.67 9.01
C ILE A 961 7.98 34.53 10.06
N GLU A 962 7.16 33.94 10.94
CA GLU A 962 6.33 34.69 11.84
C GLU A 962 6.14 34.01 13.21
N GLN A 963 6.20 34.82 14.27
CA GLN A 963 5.82 34.41 15.63
C GLN A 963 6.56 33.16 16.14
N ASN A 964 7.76 32.92 15.62
CA ASN A 964 8.62 31.85 16.13
C ASN A 964 9.36 32.35 17.40
N SER A 965 9.76 31.41 18.25
CA SER A 965 10.51 31.75 19.46
C SER A 965 11.79 30.93 19.57
N ILE A 966 12.80 31.56 20.20
CA ILE A 966 14.11 30.98 20.47
C ILE A 966 14.34 31.06 21.97
N GLU A 967 14.77 29.96 22.59
CA GLU A 967 15.11 29.90 23.99
C GLU A 967 16.41 29.11 24.17
N GLY A 968 17.30 29.58 25.01
CA GLY A 968 18.57 28.93 25.35
C GLY A 968 18.99 29.17 26.78
N LEU A 969 19.78 28.30 27.37
CA LEU A 969 20.40 28.50 28.69
C LEU A 969 21.52 29.54 28.58
N HIS A 970 21.53 30.50 29.50
CA HIS A 970 22.56 31.52 29.60
C HIS A 970 23.95 30.89 29.60
N GLY A 971 24.80 31.25 28.67
CA GLY A 971 26.20 30.82 28.57
C GLY A 971 26.42 29.56 27.70
N VAL A 972 25.38 28.91 27.18
CA VAL A 972 25.58 27.75 26.32
C VAL A 972 25.59 28.13 24.85
N HIS A 973 24.72 28.99 24.37
CA HIS A 973 24.75 29.53 23.00
C HIS A 973 23.77 30.69 22.82
N ASP A 974 24.24 31.79 22.23
CA ASP A 974 23.36 32.76 21.59
C ASP A 974 22.80 32.14 20.30
N GLY A 975 21.57 31.64 20.35
CA GLY A 975 20.88 31.11 19.15
C GLY A 975 20.83 32.24 18.09
N ARG A 976 21.64 32.12 17.03
CA ARG A 976 21.69 33.10 15.96
C ARG A 976 20.67 32.78 14.89
N ILE A 977 19.92 33.79 14.46
CA ILE A 977 19.25 33.75 13.16
C ILE A 977 20.34 34.04 12.13
N VAL A 978 20.72 33.01 11.37
CA VAL A 978 21.65 33.15 10.26
C VAL A 978 20.81 33.23 8.98
N ASP A 979 20.81 34.41 8.40
CA ASP A 979 20.37 34.61 7.04
C ASP A 979 21.52 34.13 6.11
N LEU A 980 21.32 33.11 5.36
CA LEU A 980 22.35 32.55 4.48
C LEU A 980 22.66 33.47 3.28
N LYS A 981 21.76 34.36 2.89
CA LYS A 981 21.96 35.53 1.99
C LYS A 981 20.70 36.38 2.00
N THR A 982 20.75 37.58 2.53
CA THR A 982 19.61 38.52 2.61
C THR A 982 19.31 39.20 1.28
N PRO A 983 18.15 39.02 0.64
CA PRO A 983 17.56 40.02 -0.21
C PRO A 983 16.87 41.10 0.65
N ALA A 984 16.87 42.31 0.17
CA ALA A 984 16.19 43.44 0.80
C ALA A 984 14.69 43.13 1.01
N GLY A 985 14.27 42.91 2.25
CA GLY A 985 12.87 42.60 2.61
C GLY A 985 12.61 41.53 3.66
N ALA A 986 13.60 40.73 4.02
CA ALA A 986 13.44 39.75 5.10
C ALA A 986 13.34 40.50 6.45
N ARG A 987 12.21 40.32 7.13
CA ARG A 987 12.05 40.91 8.48
C ARG A 987 12.88 40.09 9.47
N ARG A 988 13.81 40.74 10.17
CA ARG A 988 14.41 40.21 11.39
C ARG A 988 13.29 39.94 12.39
N LEU A 989 13.29 38.75 12.97
CA LEU A 989 12.48 38.49 14.16
C LEU A 989 13.04 39.33 15.32
N PRO A 990 12.18 39.88 16.19
CA PRO A 990 12.67 40.62 17.35
C PRO A 990 13.38 39.61 18.28
N GLU A 991 14.62 39.95 18.64
CA GLU A 991 15.32 39.33 19.75
C GLU A 991 14.49 39.54 21.03
N LYS A 992 14.17 38.49 21.74
CA LYS A 992 13.73 38.55 23.11
C LYS A 992 14.71 37.80 23.98
#